data_1233750d078f3d5371e17d502a35d0bc
#
_entry.id   1233750d078f3d5371e17d502a35d0bc
#
_cell.length_a   1.000
_cell.length_b   1.000
_cell.length_c   1.000
_cell.angle_alpha   90.00
_cell.angle_beta   90.00
_cell.angle_gamma   90.00
#
_symmetry.space_group_name_H-M   'P 1'
#
loop_
_entity.id
_entity.type
_entity.pdbx_description
1 polymer ?
#
loop_
_entity_poly.entity_id
_entity_poly.type
_entity_poly.pdbx_seq_one_letter_code
_entity_poly.pdbx_strand_id
1 'polypeptide(L)'
;MPTPRTAAALWRWSYSRLRVPTQPRHRSIHRRRHFGETSKYLKVSEEVQDAVASSRPVVALETTIYTHGFPYPDNVALASRLESIVRQGGAVPATIGVLDGVARVGMTPDELAELASSSQTQKVLKVSRRDLAYICGLGLSGKKMNGGTTIAGTMVLAHTAGIKVFATGGLGGVHRGGQNSMDISADLTELGRTPVALISSGCKSFLDIQRTLEYLETEGVLVGAFADGREGNVDFPAFYTRNSGIRAPKVIHDEAEAAAIIYAQSRLNISSGLVFANPVPEKFSFPKQEIDDIIEQALELSELEGIHGSDNTPFVLAKIRELSGGKSVATNTALVESNVERGTKVAVELAKLETGRPLEGNRHMSGYLATASLSSESPPAQDALKPPSPAIADLERRPDKVEKTNVLVAGSLAIDFACDYTPASQKGDGIPALHTSNPSIIRQNLGGVGHNVALAANYVGSSVLLCSVVADDFSGRAALAALENSQPNLHSQGIQVLSPATGCRTAQYVSVNDAKNNLMLAMADMTIMEAPQQSLDFNAFWDPLVQRARPNWVVIDANWNPDVISKWISLAKSNGAKIAFEPVSDAKSTRLFTRSVSNLKSIIQPSFTIPNHTIDIVAPNRHELTTMYTTARESGLFESAQWWEVINSLEMPSSGSRDRLVSITNSELVDQGIPQQAIQLLPFIPCIISKLGPQGVLLTQILPPGDARLRSADYARYILGRSYADGNNSPIGGVYMRLFPPAEVLKDADVVSVNGAGDTLLGVIVAGLAQGEGSDDVGLRRLDDIISVAQRASVETLKSADAVSAEISKLVGSLQCI
;
A
#
# COMPACT_ATOMS: atom_id res chain seq x y z
N MET A 1 50.86 -9.09 48.52
CA MET A 1 51.39 -7.86 49.10
C MET A 1 52.54 -7.38 48.25
N PRO A 2 52.73 -6.08 47.96
CA PRO A 2 51.89 -4.96 48.38
C PRO A 2 51.40 -4.12 47.14
N THR A 3 50.32 -3.37 47.41
CA THR A 3 49.88 -2.11 46.81
C THR A 3 50.82 -0.93 47.15
N PRO A 4 50.56 0.36 46.92
CA PRO A 4 49.87 1.12 45.80
C PRO A 4 50.60 2.44 45.48
N ARG A 5 50.01 3.35 44.68
CA ARG A 5 49.93 4.85 44.82
C ARG A 5 49.90 5.55 43.47
N THR A 6 48.80 6.19 43.13
CA THR A 6 48.39 7.62 43.27
C THR A 6 49.30 8.65 42.64
N ALA A 7 48.81 9.45 41.72
CA ALA A 7 48.63 10.89 41.92
C ALA A 7 48.21 11.62 40.64
N ALA A 8 47.30 12.50 40.85
CA ALA A 8 46.72 13.54 40.00
C ALA A 8 47.69 14.70 39.76
N ALA A 9 47.45 15.52 38.73
CA ALA A 9 47.62 16.95 38.61
C ALA A 9 47.23 17.41 37.22
N LEU A 10 46.15 18.17 37.05
CA LEU A 10 45.96 19.60 37.15
C LEU A 10 46.56 20.45 35.99
N TRP A 11 45.61 20.97 35.20
CA TRP A 11 45.56 22.35 34.64
C TRP A 11 46.71 22.92 33.76
N ARG A 12 46.36 23.29 32.51
CA ARG A 12 46.51 24.72 32.07
C ARG A 12 45.72 25.05 30.81
N TRP A 13 44.97 26.13 30.84
CA TRP A 13 44.37 26.88 29.78
C TRP A 13 45.42 27.55 28.88
N SER A 14 45.20 27.60 27.56
CA SER A 14 45.74 28.67 26.72
C SER A 14 44.80 28.95 25.55
N TYR A 15 44.28 30.15 25.49
CA TYR A 15 43.56 30.78 24.40
C TYR A 15 44.48 30.93 23.17
N SER A 16 43.98 30.50 21.98
CA SER A 16 44.38 31.13 20.73
C SER A 16 43.35 30.97 19.62
N ARG A 17 42.74 32.08 19.24
CA ARG A 17 42.29 32.51 17.92
C ARG A 17 41.26 31.69 17.15
N LEU A 18 40.07 32.23 17.13
CA LEU A 18 39.01 32.05 16.15
C LEU A 18 39.55 32.04 14.72
N ARG A 19 39.35 30.90 14.03
CA ARG A 19 39.23 30.84 12.57
C ARG A 19 37.82 30.37 12.25
N VAL A 20 37.11 31.19 11.47
CA VAL A 20 35.80 30.92 10.89
C VAL A 20 35.94 29.71 9.98
N PRO A 21 35.16 28.63 10.16
CA PRO A 21 35.11 27.56 9.17
C PRO A 21 34.17 27.97 8.04
N THR A 22 34.71 27.99 6.82
CA THR A 22 33.97 28.02 5.58
C THR A 22 32.96 26.86 5.55
N GLN A 23 31.73 27.17 5.08
CA GLN A 23 30.63 26.24 4.90
C GLN A 23 31.06 24.94 4.22
N PRO A 24 30.64 23.78 4.73
CA PRO A 24 30.79 22.52 3.98
C PRO A 24 29.80 22.52 2.82
N ARG A 25 30.36 22.41 1.61
CA ARG A 25 29.59 22.09 0.41
C ARG A 25 28.77 20.83 0.69
N HIS A 26 27.46 20.94 0.55
CA HIS A 26 26.54 19.78 0.50
C HIS A 26 27.03 18.81 -0.57
N ARG A 27 27.73 17.77 -0.18
CA ARG A 27 27.88 16.57 -0.97
C ARG A 27 26.57 15.79 -0.81
N SER A 28 25.76 15.78 -1.86
CA SER A 28 24.68 14.83 -2.02
C SER A 28 25.27 13.41 -1.88
N ILE A 29 24.87 12.71 -0.85
CA ILE A 29 25.19 11.29 -0.69
C ILE A 29 24.28 10.53 -1.65
N HIS A 30 24.62 10.53 -2.94
CA HIS A 30 24.20 9.45 -3.80
C HIS A 30 24.87 8.18 -3.27
N ARG A 31 24.08 7.29 -2.63
CA ARG A 31 24.49 5.91 -2.39
C ARG A 31 24.91 5.33 -3.75
N ARG A 32 26.23 5.30 -4.04
CA ARG A 32 26.77 4.48 -5.09
C ARG A 32 26.40 3.04 -4.75
N ARG A 33 25.39 2.49 -5.42
CA ARG A 33 25.26 1.05 -5.54
C ARG A 33 26.49 0.60 -6.35
N HIS A 34 27.53 0.10 -5.66
CA HIS A 34 28.60 -0.62 -6.30
C HIS A 34 28.01 -1.90 -6.91
N PHE A 35 27.79 -1.91 -8.21
CA PHE A 35 27.72 -3.13 -9.00
C PHE A 35 29.14 -3.68 -9.20
N GLY A 36 29.84 -3.97 -8.12
CA GLY A 36 31.13 -4.62 -8.10
C GLY A 36 30.96 -6.06 -7.70
N GLU A 37 30.46 -6.85 -8.61
CA GLU A 37 30.59 -8.29 -8.83
C GLU A 37 29.53 -8.63 -9.86
N THR A 38 29.92 -9.23 -10.97
CA THR A 38 29.03 -9.76 -12.01
C THR A 38 28.05 -10.71 -11.32
N SER A 39 26.82 -10.26 -11.07
CA SER A 39 25.85 -11.13 -10.43
C SER A 39 25.55 -12.28 -11.40
N LYS A 40 25.45 -13.50 -10.90
CA LYS A 40 25.25 -14.70 -11.73
C LYS A 40 23.90 -14.72 -12.47
N TYR A 41 23.02 -13.76 -12.21
CA TYR A 41 21.66 -13.70 -12.79
C TYR A 41 21.33 -12.39 -13.52
N LEU A 42 22.18 -11.35 -13.37
CA LEU A 42 22.01 -10.06 -14.03
C LEU A 42 23.37 -9.50 -14.47
N LYS A 43 23.48 -9.11 -15.74
CA LYS A 43 24.64 -8.43 -16.29
C LYS A 43 24.21 -7.12 -16.93
N VAL A 44 24.77 -6.01 -16.48
CA VAL A 44 24.63 -4.69 -17.11
C VAL A 44 25.93 -4.41 -17.85
N SER A 45 25.87 -3.95 -19.11
CA SER A 45 27.07 -3.63 -19.88
C SER A 45 27.84 -2.45 -19.26
N GLU A 46 29.15 -2.44 -19.42
CA GLU A 46 30.02 -1.35 -18.92
C GLU A 46 29.57 0.00 -19.51
N GLU A 47 29.24 0.04 -20.80
CA GLU A 47 28.76 1.25 -21.47
C GLU A 47 27.52 1.84 -20.81
N VAL A 48 26.55 0.99 -20.44
CA VAL A 48 25.31 1.41 -19.75
C VAL A 48 25.60 1.83 -18.31
N GLN A 49 26.46 1.08 -17.58
CA GLN A 49 26.84 1.44 -16.21
C GLN A 49 27.53 2.82 -16.17
N ASP A 50 28.48 3.04 -17.05
CA ASP A 50 29.19 4.32 -17.16
C ASP A 50 28.28 5.47 -17.57
N ALA A 51 27.33 5.22 -18.49
CA ALA A 51 26.38 6.21 -18.93
C ALA A 51 25.46 6.65 -17.79
N VAL A 52 24.88 5.69 -17.05
CA VAL A 52 24.03 5.96 -15.89
C VAL A 52 24.82 6.67 -14.78
N ALA A 53 26.02 6.19 -14.46
CA ALA A 53 26.88 6.79 -13.43
C ALA A 53 27.29 8.24 -13.73
N SER A 54 27.47 8.57 -15.02
CA SER A 54 27.84 9.91 -15.50
C SER A 54 26.66 10.77 -15.93
N SER A 55 25.41 10.34 -15.67
CA SER A 55 24.19 11.02 -16.12
C SER A 55 24.16 11.30 -17.62
N ARG A 56 24.74 10.42 -18.42
CA ARG A 56 24.57 10.45 -19.87
C ARG A 56 23.20 9.87 -20.24
N PRO A 57 22.57 10.33 -21.36
CA PRO A 57 21.27 9.84 -21.75
C PRO A 57 21.33 8.35 -22.11
N VAL A 58 20.38 7.57 -21.57
CA VAL A 58 20.25 6.13 -21.85
C VAL A 58 18.79 5.82 -22.20
N VAL A 59 18.58 4.99 -23.21
CA VAL A 59 17.24 4.52 -23.64
C VAL A 59 17.19 3.01 -23.57
N ALA A 60 16.26 2.46 -22.79
CA ALA A 60 15.97 1.04 -22.76
C ALA A 60 15.20 0.63 -24.02
N LEU A 61 15.47 -0.58 -24.53
CA LEU A 61 14.78 -1.22 -25.65
C LEU A 61 14.40 -2.64 -25.24
N GLU A 62 13.16 -3.07 -25.54
CA GLU A 62 12.70 -4.43 -25.27
C GLU A 62 13.13 -5.42 -26.35
N THR A 63 13.07 -6.72 -26.04
CA THR A 63 13.42 -7.78 -27.00
C THR A 63 12.26 -8.68 -27.41
N THR A 64 11.07 -8.56 -26.79
CA THR A 64 9.88 -9.29 -27.27
C THR A 64 9.54 -8.95 -28.73
N ILE A 65 9.77 -7.70 -29.13
CA ILE A 65 9.54 -7.28 -30.52
C ILE A 65 10.40 -8.06 -31.51
N TYR A 66 11.63 -8.44 -31.15
CA TYR A 66 12.53 -9.19 -32.01
C TYR A 66 12.30 -10.70 -31.95
N THR A 67 11.87 -11.21 -30.81
CA THR A 67 11.70 -12.66 -30.59
C THR A 67 10.31 -13.19 -30.94
N HIS A 68 9.27 -12.32 -30.89
CA HIS A 68 7.86 -12.72 -31.09
C HIS A 68 7.10 -11.76 -32.03
N GLY A 69 7.70 -10.64 -32.45
CA GLY A 69 6.99 -9.62 -33.25
C GLY A 69 7.36 -9.61 -34.74
N PHE A 70 8.63 -9.76 -35.06
CA PHE A 70 9.13 -9.73 -36.44
C PHE A 70 9.81 -11.04 -36.83
N PRO A 71 9.65 -11.51 -38.09
CA PRO A 71 10.34 -12.69 -38.60
C PRO A 71 11.83 -12.45 -38.79
N TYR A 72 12.63 -13.54 -38.76
CA TYR A 72 14.03 -13.50 -39.16
C TYR A 72 14.13 -13.41 -40.69
N PRO A 73 15.05 -12.64 -41.28
CA PRO A 73 16.11 -11.86 -40.65
C PRO A 73 15.72 -10.41 -40.33
N ASP A 74 14.48 -9.99 -40.60
CA ASP A 74 14.01 -8.59 -40.44
C ASP A 74 14.11 -8.14 -38.98
N ASN A 75 13.94 -9.06 -38.01
CA ASN A 75 14.07 -8.77 -36.59
C ASN A 75 15.48 -8.33 -36.19
N VAL A 76 16.55 -8.97 -36.74
CA VAL A 76 17.95 -8.57 -36.48
C VAL A 76 18.25 -7.22 -37.10
N ALA A 77 17.78 -6.99 -38.33
CA ALA A 77 17.96 -5.73 -39.03
C ALA A 77 17.27 -4.56 -38.28
N LEU A 78 16.04 -4.81 -37.77
CA LEU A 78 15.32 -3.83 -36.96
C LEU A 78 16.06 -3.52 -35.65
N ALA A 79 16.56 -4.54 -34.95
CA ALA A 79 17.28 -4.37 -33.71
C ALA A 79 18.52 -3.46 -33.88
N SER A 80 19.35 -3.78 -34.86
CA SER A 80 20.55 -2.98 -35.18
C SER A 80 20.18 -1.53 -35.58
N ARG A 81 19.06 -1.34 -36.29
CA ARG A 81 18.58 -0.03 -36.70
C ARG A 81 18.10 0.80 -35.51
N LEU A 82 17.36 0.21 -34.56
CA LEU A 82 16.87 0.94 -33.40
C LEU A 82 18.04 1.39 -32.49
N GLU A 83 19.04 0.53 -32.27
CA GLU A 83 20.26 0.94 -31.55
C GLU A 83 21.01 2.07 -32.28
N SER A 84 21.08 2.02 -33.63
CA SER A 84 21.70 3.07 -34.43
C SER A 84 20.97 4.40 -34.26
N ILE A 85 19.62 4.42 -34.23
CA ILE A 85 18.83 5.64 -34.00
C ILE A 85 19.16 6.24 -32.64
N VAL A 86 19.23 5.42 -31.58
CA VAL A 86 19.58 5.89 -30.23
C VAL A 86 20.99 6.52 -30.22
N ARG A 87 21.98 5.86 -30.82
CA ARG A 87 23.38 6.36 -30.88
C ARG A 87 23.50 7.65 -31.71
N GLN A 88 22.84 7.72 -32.85
CA GLN A 88 22.82 8.93 -33.71
C GLN A 88 22.15 10.11 -32.98
N GLY A 89 21.15 9.83 -32.15
CA GLY A 89 20.50 10.85 -31.31
C GLY A 89 21.32 11.28 -30.10
N GLY A 90 22.52 10.74 -29.89
CA GLY A 90 23.42 11.11 -28.80
C GLY A 90 23.15 10.41 -27.46
N ALA A 91 22.38 9.31 -27.44
CA ALA A 91 22.12 8.50 -26.26
C ALA A 91 22.78 7.11 -26.37
N VAL A 92 22.82 6.40 -25.24
CA VAL A 92 23.32 5.03 -25.15
C VAL A 92 22.14 4.07 -25.22
N PRO A 93 22.10 3.11 -26.17
CA PRO A 93 21.07 2.09 -26.20
C PRO A 93 21.31 1.04 -25.11
N ALA A 94 20.24 0.65 -24.44
CA ALA A 94 20.25 -0.43 -23.46
C ALA A 94 19.20 -1.47 -23.86
N THR A 95 19.56 -2.34 -24.82
CA THR A 95 18.69 -3.47 -25.22
C THR A 95 18.65 -4.50 -24.12
N ILE A 96 17.44 -4.91 -23.70
CA ILE A 96 17.19 -5.74 -22.52
C ILE A 96 16.56 -7.08 -22.93
N GLY A 97 17.18 -8.18 -22.49
CA GLY A 97 16.70 -9.53 -22.73
C GLY A 97 17.29 -10.54 -21.76
N VAL A 98 16.99 -11.81 -21.94
CA VAL A 98 17.58 -12.91 -21.15
C VAL A 98 18.26 -13.88 -22.09
N LEU A 99 19.56 -14.11 -21.84
CA LEU A 99 20.35 -15.06 -22.62
C LEU A 99 20.99 -16.07 -21.66
N ASP A 100 20.82 -17.36 -21.95
CA ASP A 100 21.35 -18.48 -21.13
C ASP A 100 20.89 -18.41 -19.65
N GLY A 101 19.69 -17.88 -19.38
CA GLY A 101 19.17 -17.70 -18.03
C GLY A 101 19.76 -16.51 -17.26
N VAL A 102 20.48 -15.63 -17.92
CA VAL A 102 21.05 -14.42 -17.32
C VAL A 102 20.39 -13.20 -17.97
N ALA A 103 19.76 -12.33 -17.14
CA ALA A 103 19.23 -11.07 -17.61
C ALA A 103 20.37 -10.15 -18.08
N ARG A 104 20.19 -9.52 -19.24
CA ARG A 104 21.13 -8.61 -19.87
C ARG A 104 20.51 -7.24 -19.97
N VAL A 105 21.27 -6.19 -19.63
CA VAL A 105 20.92 -4.78 -19.86
C VAL A 105 22.05 -4.15 -20.65
N GLY A 106 21.79 -3.77 -21.89
CA GLY A 106 22.81 -3.37 -22.86
C GLY A 106 23.48 -4.60 -23.48
N MET A 107 22.70 -5.37 -24.26
CA MET A 107 23.21 -6.54 -25.00
C MET A 107 24.22 -6.09 -26.05
N THR A 108 25.24 -6.91 -26.29
CA THR A 108 26.16 -6.72 -27.42
C THR A 108 25.47 -7.10 -28.74
N PRO A 109 25.93 -6.60 -29.90
CA PRO A 109 25.36 -6.97 -31.19
C PRO A 109 25.32 -8.50 -31.41
N ASP A 110 26.34 -9.23 -30.95
CA ASP A 110 26.42 -10.69 -31.05
C ASP A 110 25.38 -11.37 -30.15
N GLU A 111 25.25 -10.94 -28.88
CA GLU A 111 24.22 -11.41 -27.93
C GLU A 111 22.79 -11.16 -28.46
N LEU A 112 22.58 -10.00 -29.09
CA LEU A 112 21.30 -9.62 -29.67
C LEU A 112 20.96 -10.46 -30.91
N ALA A 113 21.94 -10.69 -31.80
CA ALA A 113 21.80 -11.56 -32.96
C ALA A 113 21.53 -13.02 -32.53
N GLU A 114 22.24 -13.52 -31.51
CA GLU A 114 21.99 -14.84 -30.91
C GLU A 114 20.57 -14.96 -30.37
N LEU A 115 20.09 -14.00 -29.58
CA LEU A 115 18.74 -14.03 -29.02
C LEU A 115 17.67 -13.96 -30.14
N ALA A 116 17.82 -13.10 -31.12
CA ALA A 116 16.88 -12.93 -32.23
C ALA A 116 16.82 -14.17 -33.13
N SER A 117 17.96 -14.82 -33.40
CA SER A 117 18.03 -16.05 -34.19
C SER A 117 17.53 -17.29 -33.43
N SER A 118 17.67 -17.32 -32.11
CA SER A 118 17.26 -18.45 -31.28
C SER A 118 15.75 -18.71 -31.34
N SER A 119 14.94 -17.70 -31.70
CA SER A 119 13.49 -17.85 -31.90
C SER A 119 13.10 -18.85 -32.99
N GLN A 120 14.02 -19.17 -33.91
CA GLN A 120 13.76 -20.17 -34.97
C GLN A 120 14.08 -21.60 -34.54
N THR A 121 15.02 -21.81 -33.65
CA THR A 121 15.59 -23.12 -33.32
C THR A 121 15.22 -23.60 -31.92
N GLN A 122 14.82 -22.72 -31.04
CA GLN A 122 14.51 -23.01 -29.63
C GLN A 122 13.24 -22.27 -29.20
N LYS A 123 12.55 -22.81 -28.20
CA LYS A 123 11.43 -22.12 -27.56
C LYS A 123 11.93 -20.95 -26.71
N VAL A 124 11.92 -19.75 -27.29
CA VAL A 124 12.23 -18.51 -26.56
C VAL A 124 11.04 -18.11 -25.71
N LEU A 125 11.25 -17.84 -24.42
CA LEU A 125 10.18 -17.41 -23.52
C LEU A 125 9.83 -15.94 -23.74
N LYS A 126 8.54 -15.62 -23.65
CA LYS A 126 8.05 -14.24 -23.51
C LYS A 126 8.11 -13.88 -22.03
N VAL A 127 9.08 -13.03 -21.66
CA VAL A 127 9.45 -12.77 -20.24
C VAL A 127 8.81 -11.48 -19.75
N SER A 128 7.83 -11.62 -18.87
CA SER A 128 7.24 -10.57 -18.07
C SER A 128 7.87 -10.55 -16.67
N ARG A 129 7.45 -9.62 -15.79
CA ARG A 129 7.94 -9.58 -14.39
C ARG A 129 7.90 -10.94 -13.70
N ARG A 130 6.76 -11.65 -13.77
CA ARG A 130 6.57 -12.96 -13.13
C ARG A 130 7.58 -14.02 -13.58
N ASP A 131 8.06 -13.89 -14.83
CA ASP A 131 8.91 -14.90 -15.46
C ASP A 131 10.39 -14.66 -15.18
N LEU A 132 10.78 -13.45 -14.75
CA LEU A 132 12.18 -13.10 -14.48
C LEU A 132 12.82 -13.98 -13.41
N ALA A 133 12.14 -14.18 -12.28
CA ALA A 133 12.65 -15.04 -11.21
C ALA A 133 12.76 -16.50 -11.67
N TYR A 134 11.78 -16.98 -12.44
CA TYR A 134 11.78 -18.34 -12.99
C TYR A 134 12.96 -18.58 -13.94
N ILE A 135 13.11 -17.75 -14.97
CA ILE A 135 14.14 -17.96 -15.99
C ILE A 135 15.56 -17.78 -15.41
N CYS A 136 15.76 -16.75 -14.57
CA CYS A 136 17.06 -16.49 -13.94
C CYS A 136 17.39 -17.52 -12.85
N GLY A 137 16.39 -17.96 -12.07
CA GLY A 137 16.55 -19.00 -11.08
C GLY A 137 16.92 -20.37 -11.69
N LEU A 138 16.31 -20.74 -12.81
CA LEU A 138 16.67 -21.93 -13.57
C LEU A 138 18.10 -21.79 -14.16
N GLY A 139 18.47 -20.59 -14.64
CA GLY A 139 19.83 -20.29 -15.07
C GLY A 139 20.88 -20.55 -13.99
N LEU A 140 20.62 -20.12 -12.76
CA LEU A 140 21.46 -20.40 -11.59
C LEU A 140 21.59 -21.91 -11.30
N SER A 141 20.56 -22.70 -11.61
CA SER A 141 20.56 -24.17 -11.48
C SER A 141 21.22 -24.89 -12.68
N GLY A 142 21.76 -24.14 -13.64
CA GLY A 142 22.43 -24.68 -14.83
C GLY A 142 21.52 -24.97 -16.02
N LYS A 143 20.21 -24.62 -15.96
CA LYS A 143 19.29 -24.75 -17.09
C LYS A 143 19.31 -23.48 -17.92
N LYS A 144 19.95 -23.56 -19.08
CA LYS A 144 20.06 -22.44 -20.02
C LYS A 144 18.73 -22.21 -20.76
N MET A 145 18.22 -20.99 -20.69
CA MET A 145 17.00 -20.59 -21.36
C MET A 145 17.12 -19.16 -21.89
N ASN A 146 16.55 -18.91 -23.07
CA ASN A 146 16.51 -17.59 -23.69
C ASN A 146 15.11 -16.99 -23.57
N GLY A 147 15.06 -15.66 -23.40
CA GLY A 147 13.80 -14.95 -23.25
C GLY A 147 13.83 -13.52 -23.78
N GLY A 148 12.78 -13.17 -24.55
CA GLY A 148 12.50 -11.79 -24.94
C GLY A 148 11.68 -11.10 -23.85
N THR A 149 12.17 -9.95 -23.34
CA THR A 149 11.46 -9.19 -22.31
C THR A 149 10.32 -8.38 -22.89
N THR A 150 9.15 -8.44 -22.26
CA THR A 150 7.99 -7.58 -22.54
C THR A 150 8.20 -6.20 -21.93
N ILE A 151 7.26 -5.27 -22.12
CA ILE A 151 7.29 -3.96 -21.45
C ILE A 151 7.48 -4.15 -19.95
N ALA A 152 6.65 -4.98 -19.29
CA ALA A 152 6.77 -5.25 -17.85
C ALA A 152 8.14 -5.82 -17.45
N GLY A 153 8.68 -6.80 -18.19
CA GLY A 153 10.01 -7.35 -17.92
C GLY A 153 11.13 -6.34 -18.13
N THR A 154 11.03 -5.55 -19.19
CA THR A 154 12.02 -4.51 -19.53
C THR A 154 12.03 -3.40 -18.49
N MET A 155 10.87 -2.91 -18.04
CA MET A 155 10.78 -1.86 -17.02
C MET A 155 11.46 -2.27 -15.70
N VAL A 156 11.27 -3.49 -15.23
CA VAL A 156 11.93 -4.00 -14.01
C VAL A 156 13.44 -3.95 -14.14
N LEU A 157 13.99 -4.44 -15.23
CA LEU A 157 15.44 -4.52 -15.44
C LEU A 157 16.03 -3.12 -15.72
N ALA A 158 15.34 -2.27 -16.49
CA ALA A 158 15.73 -0.90 -16.74
C ALA A 158 15.82 -0.09 -15.43
N HIS A 159 14.78 -0.16 -14.60
CA HIS A 159 14.78 0.48 -13.28
C HIS A 159 15.89 -0.05 -12.37
N THR A 160 16.12 -1.36 -12.37
CA THR A 160 17.20 -1.98 -11.60
C THR A 160 18.57 -1.45 -12.03
N ALA A 161 18.77 -1.20 -13.33
CA ALA A 161 19.98 -0.61 -13.88
C ALA A 161 20.06 0.91 -13.74
N GLY A 162 19.00 1.59 -13.26
CA GLY A 162 18.94 3.05 -13.10
C GLY A 162 18.51 3.82 -14.36
N ILE A 163 17.95 3.14 -15.36
CA ILE A 163 17.48 3.74 -16.62
C ILE A 163 16.04 4.26 -16.40
N LYS A 164 15.79 5.48 -16.88
CA LYS A 164 14.52 6.20 -16.66
C LYS A 164 13.63 6.31 -17.89
N VAL A 165 14.17 6.09 -19.09
CA VAL A 165 13.47 6.23 -20.38
C VAL A 165 13.51 4.90 -21.11
N PHE A 166 12.35 4.47 -21.57
CA PHE A 166 12.16 3.23 -22.33
C PHE A 166 11.29 3.51 -23.55
N ALA A 167 11.73 3.09 -24.74
CA ALA A 167 11.00 3.28 -25.99
C ALA A 167 10.67 1.94 -26.65
N THR A 168 9.43 1.78 -27.11
CA THR A 168 8.93 0.57 -27.76
C THR A 168 7.81 0.84 -28.76
N GLY A 169 7.23 -0.20 -29.34
CA GLY A 169 6.14 -0.08 -30.33
C GLY A 169 4.82 0.34 -29.69
N GLY A 170 4.18 -0.53 -28.93
CA GLY A 170 2.85 -0.27 -28.39
C GLY A 170 2.57 -0.98 -27.07
N LEU A 171 1.86 -0.27 -26.22
CA LEU A 171 1.44 -0.72 -24.90
C LEU A 171 0.45 -1.90 -25.00
N GLY A 172 0.56 -2.89 -24.11
CA GLY A 172 -0.52 -3.78 -23.77
C GLY A 172 -1.63 -3.05 -23.01
N GLY A 173 -2.80 -3.65 -22.91
CA GLY A 173 -3.95 -3.00 -22.29
C GLY A 173 -5.00 -3.99 -21.81
N VAL A 174 -6.19 -3.48 -21.54
CA VAL A 174 -7.37 -4.29 -21.26
C VAL A 174 -7.89 -4.87 -22.58
N HIS A 175 -8.08 -6.17 -22.65
CA HIS A 175 -8.67 -6.83 -23.83
C HIS A 175 -10.16 -6.50 -23.94
N ARG A 176 -10.71 -6.51 -25.18
CA ARG A 176 -12.16 -6.36 -25.36
C ARG A 176 -12.86 -7.51 -24.65
N GLY A 177 -13.89 -7.19 -23.86
CA GLY A 177 -14.51 -8.17 -22.95
C GLY A 177 -13.73 -8.42 -21.65
N GLY A 178 -12.64 -7.69 -21.39
CA GLY A 178 -11.79 -7.84 -20.21
C GLY A 178 -12.52 -7.70 -18.87
N GLN A 179 -13.65 -6.98 -18.84
CA GLN A 179 -14.52 -6.90 -17.65
C GLN A 179 -15.11 -8.26 -17.23
N ASN A 180 -15.21 -9.20 -18.15
CA ASN A 180 -15.73 -10.56 -17.88
C ASN A 180 -14.62 -11.59 -17.75
N SER A 181 -13.55 -11.45 -18.56
CA SER A 181 -12.43 -12.41 -18.63
C SER A 181 -11.28 -12.09 -17.69
N MET A 182 -11.19 -10.85 -17.18
CA MET A 182 -10.04 -10.30 -16.44
C MET A 182 -8.72 -10.38 -17.26
N ASP A 183 -8.82 -10.42 -18.59
CA ASP A 183 -7.64 -10.44 -19.47
C ASP A 183 -7.08 -9.01 -19.61
N ILE A 184 -6.15 -8.70 -18.71
CA ILE A 184 -5.49 -7.40 -18.57
C ILE A 184 -3.98 -7.60 -18.67
N SER A 185 -3.33 -6.81 -19.51
CA SER A 185 -1.88 -6.89 -19.66
C SER A 185 -1.13 -6.58 -18.38
N ALA A 186 -0.13 -7.39 -18.05
CA ALA A 186 0.79 -7.13 -16.94
C ALA A 186 1.57 -5.81 -17.07
N ASP A 187 1.62 -5.23 -18.26
CA ASP A 187 2.28 -3.94 -18.51
C ASP A 187 1.61 -2.80 -17.71
N LEU A 188 0.27 -2.85 -17.56
CA LEU A 188 -0.49 -1.81 -16.86
C LEU A 188 -0.17 -1.78 -15.36
N THR A 189 -0.19 -2.93 -14.71
CA THR A 189 0.18 -3.06 -13.30
C THR A 189 1.67 -2.73 -13.08
N GLU A 190 2.55 -3.07 -14.06
CA GLU A 190 3.96 -2.72 -13.94
C GLU A 190 4.19 -1.22 -14.00
N LEU A 191 3.47 -0.52 -14.87
CA LEU A 191 3.47 0.94 -14.92
C LEU A 191 3.05 1.57 -13.58
N GLY A 192 2.11 0.97 -12.86
CA GLY A 192 1.68 1.48 -11.54
C GLY A 192 2.76 1.41 -10.44
N ARG A 193 3.84 0.65 -10.61
CA ARG A 193 4.82 0.36 -9.55
C ARG A 193 6.30 0.49 -9.93
N THR A 194 6.61 0.90 -11.16
CA THR A 194 8.00 0.99 -11.63
C THR A 194 8.24 2.33 -12.34
N PRO A 195 9.04 3.25 -11.75
CA PRO A 195 9.20 4.64 -12.21
C PRO A 195 10.12 4.72 -13.44
N VAL A 196 9.62 4.22 -14.57
CA VAL A 196 10.26 4.32 -15.89
C VAL A 196 9.26 4.97 -16.86
N ALA A 197 9.70 5.93 -17.64
CA ALA A 197 8.89 6.59 -18.65
C ALA A 197 8.87 5.76 -19.93
N LEU A 198 7.69 5.31 -20.32
CA LEU A 198 7.43 4.55 -21.53
C LEU A 198 7.01 5.46 -22.69
N ILE A 199 7.75 5.43 -23.77
CA ILE A 199 7.38 6.07 -25.05
C ILE A 199 6.90 4.98 -26.01
N SER A 200 5.65 5.08 -26.45
CA SER A 200 5.01 4.08 -27.33
C SER A 200 3.96 4.74 -28.23
N SER A 201 3.48 4.04 -29.26
CA SER A 201 2.38 4.57 -30.10
C SER A 201 0.99 4.35 -29.50
N GLY A 202 0.87 4.51 -28.19
CA GLY A 202 -0.35 4.24 -27.44
C GLY A 202 -0.61 2.74 -27.28
N CYS A 203 -1.87 2.38 -27.09
CA CYS A 203 -2.30 0.97 -26.97
C CYS A 203 -2.38 0.31 -28.35
N LYS A 204 -2.13 -0.99 -28.39
CA LYS A 204 -2.40 -1.80 -29.58
C LYS A 204 -3.88 -1.67 -29.96
N SER A 205 -4.19 -1.41 -31.22
CA SER A 205 -5.51 -0.99 -31.70
C SER A 205 -6.66 -1.97 -31.44
N PHE A 206 -6.37 -3.27 -31.26
CA PHE A 206 -7.37 -4.30 -30.97
C PHE A 206 -7.77 -4.37 -29.49
N LEU A 207 -7.12 -3.58 -28.62
CA LEU A 207 -7.44 -3.52 -27.18
C LEU A 207 -8.56 -2.49 -26.91
N ASP A 208 -9.12 -2.54 -25.71
CA ASP A 208 -10.06 -1.55 -25.20
C ASP A 208 -9.28 -0.36 -24.64
N ILE A 209 -9.14 0.67 -25.47
CA ILE A 209 -8.32 1.85 -25.14
C ILE A 209 -8.94 2.62 -23.98
N GLN A 210 -10.27 2.80 -23.97
CA GLN A 210 -10.93 3.54 -22.89
C GLN A 210 -10.70 2.89 -21.54
N ARG A 211 -10.98 1.58 -21.42
CA ARG A 211 -10.72 0.83 -20.17
C ARG A 211 -9.24 0.76 -19.80
N THR A 212 -8.36 0.76 -20.80
CA THR A 212 -6.92 0.81 -20.55
C THR A 212 -6.50 2.13 -19.91
N LEU A 213 -7.05 3.26 -20.37
CA LEU A 213 -6.78 4.57 -19.79
C LEU A 213 -7.34 4.68 -18.36
N GLU A 214 -8.57 4.21 -18.12
CA GLU A 214 -9.18 4.14 -16.79
C GLU A 214 -8.35 3.27 -15.81
N TYR A 215 -7.85 2.13 -16.28
CA TYR A 215 -7.00 1.25 -15.47
C TYR A 215 -5.68 1.94 -15.09
N LEU A 216 -5.02 2.61 -16.05
CA LEU A 216 -3.78 3.36 -15.81
C LEU A 216 -4.00 4.53 -14.84
N GLU A 217 -5.14 5.21 -14.92
CA GLU A 217 -5.52 6.24 -13.95
C GLU A 217 -5.66 5.66 -12.54
N THR A 218 -6.32 4.51 -12.41
CA THR A 218 -6.46 3.78 -11.13
C THR A 218 -5.10 3.39 -10.54
N GLU A 219 -4.15 2.97 -11.37
CA GLU A 219 -2.77 2.63 -10.96
C GLU A 219 -1.90 3.88 -10.68
N GLY A 220 -2.43 5.09 -10.83
CA GLY A 220 -1.72 6.34 -10.59
C GLY A 220 -0.65 6.66 -11.64
N VAL A 221 -0.84 6.19 -12.87
CA VAL A 221 0.08 6.40 -13.99
C VAL A 221 -0.33 7.63 -14.78
N LEU A 222 0.57 8.62 -14.91
CA LEU A 222 0.35 9.74 -15.80
C LEU A 222 0.41 9.27 -17.26
N VAL A 223 -0.65 9.57 -18.02
CA VAL A 223 -0.75 9.27 -19.45
C VAL A 223 -0.83 10.58 -20.22
N GLY A 224 0.15 10.83 -21.10
CA GLY A 224 0.18 11.96 -22.02
C GLY A 224 0.35 11.51 -23.46
N ALA A 225 -0.19 12.27 -24.40
CA ALA A 225 0.06 12.08 -25.83
C ALA A 225 0.80 13.28 -26.40
N PHE A 226 1.84 13.03 -27.23
CA PHE A 226 2.50 14.09 -27.96
C PHE A 226 1.52 14.72 -28.95
N ALA A 227 1.44 16.04 -28.96
CA ALA A 227 0.61 16.79 -29.88
C ALA A 227 1.01 16.50 -31.34
N ASP A 228 2.30 16.50 -31.63
CA ASP A 228 2.89 16.19 -32.91
C ASP A 228 2.18 16.93 -34.07
N GLY A 229 2.05 18.28 -33.96
CA GLY A 229 1.38 19.16 -34.89
C GLY A 229 -0.15 19.14 -34.86
N ARG A 230 -0.80 18.33 -34.00
CA ARG A 230 -2.24 18.34 -33.79
C ARG A 230 -2.63 19.46 -32.84
N GLU A 231 -3.70 20.19 -33.14
CA GLU A 231 -4.21 21.28 -32.32
C GLU A 231 -5.60 20.96 -31.74
N GLY A 232 -5.97 21.65 -30.66
CA GLY A 232 -7.25 21.48 -30.01
C GLY A 232 -7.37 20.18 -29.22
N ASN A 233 -8.41 19.40 -29.51
CA ASN A 233 -8.61 18.09 -28.85
C ASN A 233 -7.70 17.05 -29.49
N VAL A 234 -6.61 16.69 -28.78
CA VAL A 234 -5.67 15.67 -29.23
C VAL A 234 -6.15 14.29 -28.77
N ASP A 235 -6.37 13.37 -29.71
CA ASP A 235 -6.72 11.99 -29.43
C ASP A 235 -5.50 11.20 -28.92
N PHE A 236 -5.77 10.24 -28.02
CA PHE A 236 -4.78 9.23 -27.67
C PHE A 236 -4.53 8.33 -28.89
N PRO A 237 -3.29 8.12 -29.33
CA PRO A 237 -3.03 7.34 -30.53
C PRO A 237 -3.30 5.84 -30.31
N ALA A 238 -3.74 5.16 -31.36
CA ALA A 238 -4.13 3.77 -31.36
C ALA A 238 -3.21 2.95 -32.28
N PHE A 239 -1.92 2.91 -31.99
CA PHE A 239 -0.89 2.13 -32.65
C PHE A 239 -0.81 2.37 -34.18
N TYR A 240 -1.73 1.82 -34.98
CA TYR A 240 -1.76 1.95 -36.44
C TYR A 240 -2.39 3.25 -36.92
N THR A 241 -3.11 3.96 -36.08
CA THR A 241 -3.79 5.21 -36.41
C THR A 241 -3.44 6.31 -35.40
N ARG A 242 -3.38 7.56 -35.91
CA ARG A 242 -3.09 8.74 -35.08
C ARG A 242 -4.26 9.13 -34.20
N ASN A 243 -5.48 8.76 -34.58
CA ASN A 243 -6.73 9.17 -33.91
C ASN A 243 -7.54 7.94 -33.52
N SER A 244 -7.67 7.69 -32.25
CA SER A 244 -8.51 6.62 -31.72
C SER A 244 -9.98 7.00 -31.61
N GLY A 245 -10.30 8.29 -31.61
CA GLY A 245 -11.60 8.83 -31.23
C GLY A 245 -11.75 9.00 -29.71
N ILE A 246 -10.71 8.69 -28.90
CA ILE A 246 -10.68 8.84 -27.46
C ILE A 246 -9.67 9.92 -27.11
N ARG A 247 -10.10 10.94 -26.39
CA ARG A 247 -9.26 12.07 -26.01
C ARG A 247 -8.10 11.65 -25.11
N ALA A 248 -6.90 12.18 -25.37
CA ALA A 248 -5.76 11.97 -24.50
C ALA A 248 -5.96 12.64 -23.12
N PRO A 249 -5.63 11.98 -22.02
CA PRO A 249 -5.74 12.57 -20.67
C PRO A 249 -4.91 13.83 -20.49
N LYS A 250 -3.68 13.85 -21.04
CA LYS A 250 -2.79 15.01 -21.08
C LYS A 250 -2.19 15.16 -22.48
N VAL A 251 -1.84 16.39 -22.87
CA VAL A 251 -1.17 16.71 -24.13
C VAL A 251 0.25 17.17 -23.81
N ILE A 252 1.22 16.65 -24.53
CA ILE A 252 2.65 16.96 -24.41
C ILE A 252 3.08 17.63 -25.71
N HIS A 253 3.67 18.81 -25.64
CA HIS A 253 3.98 19.58 -26.84
C HIS A 253 5.36 19.21 -27.43
N ASP A 254 6.35 18.96 -26.57
CA ASP A 254 7.71 18.65 -26.99
C ASP A 254 8.43 17.70 -26.03
N GLU A 255 9.65 17.32 -26.38
CA GLU A 255 10.49 16.41 -25.59
C GLU A 255 11.00 17.04 -24.30
N ALA A 256 11.13 18.38 -24.25
CA ALA A 256 11.55 19.09 -23.05
C ALA A 256 10.47 19.07 -21.97
N GLU A 257 9.18 19.21 -22.35
CA GLU A 257 8.06 19.02 -21.43
C GLU A 257 8.03 17.59 -20.87
N ALA A 258 8.16 16.58 -21.73
CA ALA A 258 8.21 15.18 -21.28
C ALA A 258 9.39 14.94 -20.32
N ALA A 259 10.57 15.44 -20.62
CA ALA A 259 11.76 15.34 -19.78
C ALA A 259 11.57 16.06 -18.43
N ALA A 260 10.95 17.24 -18.43
CA ALA A 260 10.65 17.99 -17.21
C ALA A 260 9.67 17.23 -16.29
N ILE A 261 8.66 16.56 -16.87
CA ILE A 261 7.71 15.72 -16.12
C ILE A 261 8.43 14.52 -15.50
N ILE A 262 9.30 13.82 -16.25
CA ILE A 262 10.12 12.70 -15.72
C ILE A 262 11.03 13.19 -14.58
N TYR A 263 11.67 14.34 -14.76
CA TYR A 263 12.54 14.93 -13.74
C TYR A 263 11.75 15.28 -12.48
N ALA A 264 10.61 15.93 -12.61
CA ALA A 264 9.73 16.30 -11.48
C ALA A 264 9.25 15.06 -10.73
N GLN A 265 8.78 14.02 -11.44
CA GLN A 265 8.36 12.76 -10.85
C GLN A 265 9.48 12.08 -10.05
N SER A 266 10.69 12.05 -10.61
CA SER A 266 11.88 11.51 -9.92
C SER A 266 12.22 12.30 -8.64
N ARG A 267 12.00 13.62 -8.63
CA ARG A 267 12.24 14.47 -7.45
C ARG A 267 11.15 14.35 -6.40
N LEU A 268 9.93 14.07 -6.82
CA LEU A 268 8.78 13.81 -5.94
C LEU A 268 8.78 12.38 -5.39
N ASN A 269 9.72 11.52 -5.81
CA ASN A 269 9.80 10.10 -5.44
C ASN A 269 8.50 9.31 -5.70
N ILE A 270 7.80 9.64 -6.78
CA ILE A 270 6.61 8.91 -7.22
C ILE A 270 7.07 7.59 -7.83
N SER A 271 6.52 6.47 -7.36
CA SER A 271 6.95 5.12 -7.74
C SER A 271 6.27 4.56 -8.99
N SER A 272 5.19 5.19 -9.49
CA SER A 272 4.56 4.80 -10.76
C SER A 272 5.41 5.18 -11.97
N GLY A 273 5.20 4.51 -13.10
CA GLY A 273 5.74 4.89 -14.38
C GLY A 273 4.99 6.05 -15.04
N LEU A 274 5.40 6.41 -16.23
CA LEU A 274 4.79 7.42 -17.08
C LEU A 274 4.55 6.82 -18.48
N VAL A 275 3.46 7.19 -19.12
CA VAL A 275 3.19 6.82 -20.52
C VAL A 275 3.14 8.09 -21.37
N PHE A 276 4.03 8.16 -22.34
CA PHE A 276 4.01 9.20 -23.38
C PHE A 276 3.70 8.55 -24.73
N ALA A 277 2.47 8.74 -25.18
CA ALA A 277 1.99 8.18 -26.43
C ALA A 277 2.41 9.07 -27.61
N ASN A 278 3.23 8.52 -28.51
CA ASN A 278 3.72 9.17 -29.71
C ASN A 278 2.91 8.66 -30.91
N PRO A 279 2.18 9.52 -31.66
CA PRO A 279 1.40 9.05 -32.78
C PRO A 279 2.28 8.50 -33.89
N VAL A 280 1.78 7.49 -34.61
CA VAL A 280 2.45 6.96 -35.80
C VAL A 280 2.67 8.10 -36.80
N PRO A 281 3.83 8.15 -37.55
CA PRO A 281 4.06 9.15 -38.54
C PRO A 281 2.95 9.19 -39.59
N GLU A 282 2.46 10.36 -39.95
CA GLU A 282 1.27 10.57 -40.79
C GLU A 282 1.31 9.78 -42.09
N LYS A 283 2.46 9.72 -42.75
CA LYS A 283 2.69 8.96 -43.98
C LYS A 283 2.39 7.47 -43.88
N PHE A 284 2.49 6.90 -42.64
CA PHE A 284 2.32 5.49 -42.39
C PHE A 284 1.05 5.19 -41.58
N SER A 285 0.23 6.18 -41.27
CA SER A 285 -1.01 6.05 -40.54
C SER A 285 -2.10 5.39 -41.39
N PHE A 286 -2.79 4.42 -40.82
CA PHE A 286 -4.03 3.91 -41.44
C PHE A 286 -5.17 4.88 -41.23
N PRO A 287 -6.12 5.02 -42.18
CA PRO A 287 -7.44 5.57 -41.91
C PRO A 287 -8.14 4.73 -40.82
N LYS A 288 -8.80 5.42 -39.87
CA LYS A 288 -9.40 4.76 -38.70
C LYS A 288 -10.38 3.65 -39.15
N GLN A 289 -11.30 3.92 -40.07
CA GLN A 289 -12.27 2.95 -40.52
C GLN A 289 -11.62 1.69 -41.14
N GLU A 290 -10.60 1.87 -42.00
CA GLU A 290 -9.92 0.76 -42.67
C GLU A 290 -9.28 -0.19 -41.65
N ILE A 291 -8.64 0.36 -40.60
CA ILE A 291 -7.96 -0.47 -39.60
C ILE A 291 -8.94 -1.08 -38.62
N ASP A 292 -10.04 -0.42 -38.29
CA ASP A 292 -11.07 -0.94 -37.40
C ASP A 292 -11.77 -2.16 -38.05
N ASP A 293 -12.08 -2.11 -39.36
CA ASP A 293 -12.66 -3.23 -40.11
C ASP A 293 -11.72 -4.45 -40.16
N ILE A 294 -10.41 -4.22 -40.37
CA ILE A 294 -9.39 -5.28 -40.35
C ILE A 294 -9.26 -5.93 -38.96
N ILE A 295 -9.30 -5.11 -37.91
CA ILE A 295 -9.18 -5.59 -36.53
C ILE A 295 -10.41 -6.40 -36.15
N GLU A 296 -11.62 -5.97 -36.53
CA GLU A 296 -12.85 -6.71 -36.23
C GLU A 296 -12.82 -8.09 -36.85
N GLN A 297 -12.44 -8.21 -38.14
CA GLN A 297 -12.27 -9.49 -38.78
C GLN A 297 -11.21 -10.39 -38.10
N ALA A 298 -10.08 -9.79 -37.68
CA ALA A 298 -9.02 -10.54 -37.01
C ALA A 298 -9.45 -11.08 -35.62
N LEU A 299 -10.28 -10.32 -34.89
CA LEU A 299 -10.82 -10.72 -33.59
C LEU A 299 -11.88 -11.82 -33.73
N GLU A 300 -12.78 -11.70 -34.73
CA GLU A 300 -13.75 -12.75 -35.04
C GLU A 300 -13.07 -14.09 -35.37
N LEU A 301 -11.98 -14.04 -36.13
CA LEU A 301 -11.19 -15.25 -36.44
C LEU A 301 -10.52 -15.82 -35.18
N SER A 302 -10.05 -14.98 -34.27
CA SER A 302 -9.47 -15.44 -33.01
C SER A 302 -10.50 -16.12 -32.10
N GLU A 303 -11.73 -15.62 -32.05
CA GLU A 303 -12.82 -16.24 -31.29
C GLU A 303 -13.24 -17.59 -31.92
N LEU A 304 -13.35 -17.65 -33.25
CA LEU A 304 -13.69 -18.88 -33.96
C LEU A 304 -12.63 -19.99 -33.78
N GLU A 305 -11.35 -19.62 -33.71
CA GLU A 305 -10.25 -20.56 -33.49
C GLU A 305 -10.01 -20.86 -31.99
N GLY A 306 -10.75 -20.20 -31.08
CA GLY A 306 -10.64 -20.43 -29.63
C GLY A 306 -9.30 -19.96 -29.02
N ILE A 307 -8.66 -18.97 -29.61
CA ILE A 307 -7.35 -18.45 -29.15
C ILE A 307 -7.55 -17.41 -28.07
N HIS A 308 -7.07 -17.70 -26.86
CA HIS A 308 -7.24 -16.85 -25.67
C HIS A 308 -5.93 -16.59 -24.91
N GLY A 309 -5.91 -15.59 -24.04
CA GLY A 309 -4.79 -15.28 -23.13
C GLY A 309 -3.51 -14.86 -23.85
N SER A 310 -2.37 -15.42 -23.46
CA SER A 310 -1.04 -15.01 -23.97
C SER A 310 -0.86 -15.19 -25.47
N ASP A 311 -1.59 -16.08 -26.09
CA ASP A 311 -1.45 -16.43 -27.51
C ASP A 311 -2.34 -15.56 -28.42
N ASN A 312 -3.33 -14.87 -27.86
CA ASN A 312 -4.25 -14.00 -28.59
C ASN A 312 -3.49 -12.84 -29.29
N THR A 313 -2.64 -12.13 -28.59
CA THR A 313 -1.90 -10.99 -29.17
C THR A 313 -1.05 -11.36 -30.40
N PRO A 314 -0.20 -12.41 -30.39
CA PRO A 314 0.54 -12.84 -31.57
C PRO A 314 -0.36 -13.26 -32.73
N PHE A 315 -1.44 -13.95 -32.46
CA PHE A 315 -2.40 -14.42 -33.45
C PHE A 315 -3.09 -13.23 -34.17
N VAL A 316 -3.66 -12.31 -33.39
CA VAL A 316 -4.37 -11.12 -33.94
C VAL A 316 -3.42 -10.27 -34.78
N LEU A 317 -2.17 -10.06 -34.35
CA LEU A 317 -1.16 -9.32 -35.12
C LEU A 317 -0.81 -10.03 -36.42
N ALA A 318 -0.72 -11.37 -36.43
CA ALA A 318 -0.48 -12.14 -37.63
C ALA A 318 -1.65 -12.00 -38.64
N LYS A 319 -2.90 -12.07 -38.14
CA LYS A 319 -4.09 -11.88 -38.98
C LYS A 319 -4.24 -10.47 -39.52
N ILE A 320 -3.95 -9.44 -38.70
CA ILE A 320 -3.91 -8.04 -39.19
C ILE A 320 -2.86 -7.89 -40.31
N ARG A 321 -1.70 -8.54 -40.22
CA ARG A 321 -0.68 -8.53 -41.25
C ARG A 321 -1.20 -9.17 -42.54
N GLU A 322 -1.87 -10.31 -42.45
CA GLU A 322 -2.46 -11.01 -43.57
C GLU A 322 -3.55 -10.15 -44.26
N LEU A 323 -4.54 -9.68 -43.48
CA LEU A 323 -5.69 -8.93 -43.99
C LEU A 323 -5.32 -7.56 -44.54
N SER A 324 -4.25 -6.91 -44.02
CA SER A 324 -3.75 -5.63 -44.51
C SER A 324 -2.83 -5.74 -45.75
N GLY A 325 -2.62 -6.96 -46.28
CA GLY A 325 -1.69 -7.19 -47.40
C GLY A 325 -0.25 -6.76 -47.10
N GLY A 326 0.16 -6.89 -45.82
CA GLY A 326 1.52 -6.52 -45.36
C GLY A 326 1.73 -5.03 -45.06
N LYS A 327 0.78 -4.14 -45.33
CA LYS A 327 0.90 -2.68 -45.01
C LYS A 327 1.17 -2.45 -43.53
N SER A 328 0.59 -3.26 -42.65
CA SER A 328 0.78 -3.13 -41.16
C SER A 328 2.22 -3.35 -40.72
N VAL A 329 3.05 -4.08 -41.47
CA VAL A 329 4.48 -4.27 -41.18
C VAL A 329 5.26 -2.97 -41.37
N ALA A 330 5.04 -2.27 -42.50
CA ALA A 330 5.68 -1.00 -42.75
C ALA A 330 5.30 0.08 -41.71
N THR A 331 4.01 0.11 -41.33
CA THR A 331 3.50 0.99 -40.27
C THR A 331 4.13 0.64 -38.93
N ASN A 332 4.21 -0.64 -38.57
CA ASN A 332 4.81 -1.08 -37.31
C ASN A 332 6.31 -0.73 -37.23
N THR A 333 7.06 -0.91 -38.30
CA THR A 333 8.47 -0.49 -38.37
C THR A 333 8.59 1.02 -38.14
N ALA A 334 7.82 1.82 -38.90
CA ALA A 334 7.88 3.28 -38.85
C ALA A 334 7.50 3.83 -37.47
N LEU A 335 6.47 3.28 -36.83
CA LEU A 335 6.07 3.74 -35.48
C LEU A 335 7.11 3.40 -34.42
N VAL A 336 7.74 2.22 -34.46
CA VAL A 336 8.78 1.85 -33.49
C VAL A 336 10.00 2.76 -33.66
N GLU A 337 10.46 2.99 -34.89
CA GLU A 337 11.56 3.90 -35.15
C GLU A 337 11.27 5.32 -34.64
N SER A 338 10.06 5.84 -34.91
CA SER A 338 9.63 7.17 -34.46
C SER A 338 9.58 7.24 -32.91
N ASN A 339 9.13 6.18 -32.25
CA ASN A 339 9.10 6.12 -30.77
C ASN A 339 10.51 6.10 -30.18
N VAL A 340 11.43 5.35 -30.76
CA VAL A 340 12.83 5.30 -30.33
C VAL A 340 13.53 6.63 -30.56
N GLU A 341 13.30 7.31 -31.71
CA GLU A 341 13.81 8.65 -31.96
C GLU A 341 13.27 9.65 -30.93
N ARG A 342 11.94 9.63 -30.64
CA ARG A 342 11.29 10.50 -29.66
C ARG A 342 11.84 10.23 -28.27
N GLY A 343 11.92 8.95 -27.86
CA GLY A 343 12.46 8.55 -26.56
C GLY A 343 13.93 8.96 -26.38
N THR A 344 14.72 8.92 -27.46
CA THR A 344 16.11 9.38 -27.44
C THR A 344 16.20 10.89 -27.18
N LYS A 345 15.40 11.69 -27.86
CA LYS A 345 15.33 13.14 -27.60
C LYS A 345 14.89 13.45 -26.17
N VAL A 346 13.88 12.75 -25.66
CA VAL A 346 13.43 12.89 -24.26
C VAL A 346 14.57 12.54 -23.29
N ALA A 347 15.32 11.46 -23.53
CA ALA A 347 16.44 11.07 -22.67
C ALA A 347 17.57 12.11 -22.68
N VAL A 348 17.85 12.74 -23.83
CA VAL A 348 18.83 13.82 -23.96
C VAL A 348 18.40 15.06 -23.19
N GLU A 349 17.12 15.48 -23.31
CA GLU A 349 16.60 16.62 -22.55
C GLU A 349 16.59 16.33 -21.04
N LEU A 350 16.27 15.11 -20.64
CA LEU A 350 16.33 14.70 -19.24
C LEU A 350 17.76 14.78 -18.67
N ALA A 351 18.76 14.34 -19.44
CA ALA A 351 20.16 14.41 -19.03
C ALA A 351 20.65 15.86 -18.87
N LYS A 352 20.15 16.81 -19.69
CA LYS A 352 20.42 18.25 -19.52
C LYS A 352 19.90 18.75 -18.17
N LEU A 353 18.67 18.39 -17.79
CA LEU A 353 18.07 18.77 -16.51
C LEU A 353 18.83 18.17 -15.32
N GLU A 354 19.26 16.90 -15.43
CA GLU A 354 20.01 16.22 -14.35
C GLU A 354 21.40 16.78 -14.14
N THR A 355 22.03 17.28 -15.21
CA THR A 355 23.38 17.90 -15.16
C THR A 355 23.37 19.40 -14.92
N GLY A 356 22.19 20.02 -14.77
CA GLY A 356 22.03 21.46 -14.51
C GLY A 356 22.31 22.34 -15.72
N ARG A 357 22.28 21.82 -16.96
CA ARG A 357 22.38 22.60 -18.19
C ARG A 357 21.01 23.19 -18.58
N PRO A 358 20.94 24.47 -19.06
CA PRO A 358 19.67 25.06 -19.46
C PRO A 358 19.03 24.30 -20.65
N LEU A 359 17.71 24.17 -20.63
CA LEU A 359 16.91 23.62 -21.72
C LEU A 359 16.99 24.53 -22.96
N GLU A 360 17.38 24.01 -24.11
CA GLU A 360 17.24 24.67 -25.39
C GLU A 360 15.83 24.39 -25.95
N GLY A 361 14.84 25.12 -25.49
CA GLY A 361 13.47 25.03 -25.99
C GLY A 361 12.77 26.38 -25.92
N ASN A 362 12.27 26.83 -27.02
CA ASN A 362 11.37 27.94 -27.32
C ASN A 362 11.29 29.13 -26.35
N ARG A 363 11.71 30.31 -26.84
CA ARG A 363 11.71 31.62 -26.18
C ARG A 363 10.33 32.20 -25.81
N HIS A 364 9.30 31.40 -25.53
CA HIS A 364 7.95 31.89 -25.20
C HIS A 364 7.51 31.71 -23.76
N MET A 365 8.32 31.13 -22.88
CA MET A 365 8.00 30.99 -21.45
C MET A 365 9.00 31.71 -20.52
N SER A 366 9.66 32.76 -20.97
CA SER A 366 10.60 33.55 -20.15
C SER A 366 9.93 34.69 -19.36
N GLY A 367 8.67 34.55 -18.99
CA GLY A 367 7.90 35.63 -18.34
C GLY A 367 7.54 35.37 -16.87
N TYR A 368 7.77 34.18 -16.31
CA TYR A 368 7.22 33.86 -14.97
C TYR A 368 8.23 33.44 -13.88
N LEU A 369 9.53 33.49 -14.13
CA LEU A 369 10.54 33.08 -13.13
C LEU A 369 11.66 34.11 -12.87
N ALA A 370 11.45 35.37 -13.20
CA ALA A 370 12.41 36.41 -12.88
C ALA A 370 11.69 37.62 -12.31
N THR A 371 11.24 37.56 -11.04
CA THR A 371 11.10 38.70 -10.12
C THR A 371 10.65 38.24 -8.75
N ALA A 372 11.58 37.84 -7.94
CA ALA A 372 11.47 37.96 -6.49
C ALA A 372 12.87 38.18 -5.90
N SER A 373 13.48 39.30 -6.26
CA SER A 373 14.53 39.93 -5.46
C SER A 373 13.83 41.02 -4.67
N LEU A 374 13.66 40.80 -3.40
CA LEU A 374 13.07 41.72 -2.44
C LEU A 374 13.96 42.94 -2.24
N SER A 375 13.49 44.06 -2.65
CA SER A 375 13.88 45.37 -2.05
C SER A 375 12.90 45.68 -0.95
N SER A 376 13.46 45.84 0.25
CA SER A 376 12.80 46.25 1.46
C SER A 376 12.39 47.75 1.37
N GLU A 377 11.09 48.01 1.40
CA GLU A 377 10.56 49.30 1.92
C GLU A 377 9.18 49.06 2.52
N SER A 378 9.05 49.34 3.78
CA SER A 378 7.82 49.24 4.59
C SER A 378 6.97 50.51 4.41
N PRO A 379 5.64 50.39 4.22
CA PRO A 379 4.71 51.46 4.55
C PRO A 379 4.04 51.22 5.93
N PRO A 380 3.50 52.30 6.55
CA PRO A 380 3.19 52.33 7.98
C PRO A 380 1.88 51.62 8.35
N ALA A 381 1.85 51.23 9.60
CA ALA A 381 0.77 50.55 10.29
C ALA A 381 -0.59 51.26 10.22
N GLN A 382 -1.63 50.55 9.85
CA GLN A 382 -3.00 50.84 10.28
C GLN A 382 -3.60 49.61 10.98
N ASP A 383 -4.23 49.84 12.11
CA ASP A 383 -4.84 48.90 13.02
C ASP A 383 -5.80 47.95 12.32
N ALA A 384 -5.49 46.66 12.38
CA ALA A 384 -6.44 45.59 12.13
C ALA A 384 -6.37 44.57 13.27
N LEU A 385 -7.53 44.35 13.86
CA LEU A 385 -7.86 43.47 14.95
C LEU A 385 -7.09 42.15 14.94
N LYS A 386 -6.28 41.92 15.99
CA LYS A 386 -5.72 40.60 16.30
C LYS A 386 -6.83 39.64 16.73
N PRO A 387 -6.95 38.46 16.15
CA PRO A 387 -7.64 37.37 16.83
C PRO A 387 -6.78 36.89 18.01
N PRO A 388 -7.36 36.51 19.14
CA PRO A 388 -6.60 36.03 20.28
C PRO A 388 -5.97 34.70 19.93
N SER A 389 -4.63 34.65 19.87
CA SER A 389 -3.87 33.41 19.90
C SER A 389 -3.72 32.97 21.36
N PRO A 390 -4.17 31.81 21.77
CA PRO A 390 -3.62 31.18 22.96
C PRO A 390 -2.24 30.65 22.58
N ALA A 391 -1.23 31.11 23.27
CA ALA A 391 0.15 30.68 23.08
C ALA A 391 0.30 29.18 23.47
N ILE A 392 0.91 28.40 22.60
CA ILE A 392 1.28 26.99 22.82
C ILE A 392 2.16 26.81 24.08
N ALA A 393 2.77 27.89 24.57
CA ALA A 393 3.57 27.91 25.82
C ALA A 393 2.79 27.56 27.09
N ASP A 394 1.45 27.63 27.07
CA ASP A 394 0.61 27.29 28.23
C ASP A 394 0.16 25.80 28.24
N LEU A 395 0.37 25.08 27.16
CA LEU A 395 0.09 23.64 27.07
C LEU A 395 1.23 22.76 27.64
N GLU A 396 2.44 23.32 27.77
CA GLU A 396 3.59 22.62 28.36
C GLU A 396 3.60 22.55 29.89
N ARG A 397 2.67 23.18 30.59
CA ARG A 397 2.64 23.25 32.06
C ARG A 397 1.26 22.98 32.63
N ARG A 398 0.75 21.77 32.54
CA ARG A 398 -0.16 21.23 33.55
C ARG A 398 0.50 20.03 34.20
N PRO A 399 1.01 20.19 35.44
CA PRO A 399 1.62 19.07 36.16
C PRO A 399 0.55 18.17 36.78
N ASP A 400 0.78 16.86 36.67
CA ASP A 400 0.62 15.91 37.78
C ASP A 400 -0.78 15.52 38.23
N LYS A 401 -1.61 14.93 37.36
CA LYS A 401 -2.51 13.82 37.76
C LYS A 401 -2.88 12.97 36.57
N VAL A 402 -1.97 12.14 36.10
CA VAL A 402 -2.40 10.93 35.40
C VAL A 402 -2.88 9.99 36.49
N GLU A 403 -4.19 9.88 36.64
CA GLU A 403 -4.81 8.89 37.52
C GLU A 403 -4.60 7.50 36.90
N LYS A 404 -4.60 6.46 37.76
CA LYS A 404 -4.56 5.07 37.30
C LYS A 404 -5.65 4.86 36.24
N THR A 405 -5.28 4.39 35.05
CA THR A 405 -6.21 4.13 33.95
C THR A 405 -6.37 2.63 33.75
N ASN A 406 -7.58 2.18 33.44
CA ASN A 406 -7.86 0.77 33.21
C ASN A 406 -7.41 0.34 31.81
N VAL A 407 -7.59 1.21 30.82
CA VAL A 407 -7.32 0.95 29.40
C VAL A 407 -6.42 2.03 28.84
N LEU A 408 -5.35 1.65 28.17
CA LEU A 408 -4.57 2.52 27.29
C LEU A 408 -4.83 2.14 25.85
N VAL A 409 -5.09 3.12 24.99
CA VAL A 409 -5.24 2.91 23.54
C VAL A 409 -4.11 3.60 22.81
N ALA A 410 -3.21 2.84 22.23
CA ALA A 410 -2.13 3.32 21.36
C ALA A 410 -2.56 3.18 19.89
N GLY A 411 -3.08 4.24 19.32
CA GLY A 411 -3.64 4.17 17.97
C GLY A 411 -3.88 5.52 17.31
N SER A 412 -4.50 5.50 16.15
CA SER A 412 -4.71 6.67 15.31
C SER A 412 -5.73 7.64 15.90
N LEU A 413 -5.41 8.92 15.75
CA LEU A 413 -6.31 10.05 15.90
C LEU A 413 -6.34 10.80 14.57
N ALA A 414 -7.51 11.00 13.99
CA ALA A 414 -7.70 11.63 12.69
C ALA A 414 -8.82 12.67 12.73
N ILE A 415 -8.84 13.55 11.73
CA ILE A 415 -10.00 14.37 11.41
C ILE A 415 -10.75 13.71 10.26
N ASP A 416 -12.00 13.34 10.49
CA ASP A 416 -12.87 12.73 9.51
C ASP A 416 -13.78 13.78 8.87
N PHE A 417 -13.78 13.82 7.53
CA PHE A 417 -14.67 14.65 6.73
C PHE A 417 -15.69 13.77 6.03
N ALA A 418 -16.96 13.91 6.37
CA ALA A 418 -18.07 13.28 5.67
C ALA A 418 -18.71 14.29 4.72
N CYS A 419 -18.63 14.03 3.42
CA CYS A 419 -19.17 14.85 2.36
C CYS A 419 -20.44 14.19 1.81
N ASP A 420 -21.62 14.62 2.29
CA ASP A 420 -22.89 14.05 1.89
C ASP A 420 -23.48 14.85 0.72
N TYR A 421 -23.60 14.22 -0.43
CA TYR A 421 -24.10 14.85 -1.64
C TYR A 421 -25.57 15.27 -1.48
N THR A 422 -25.86 16.54 -1.77
CA THR A 422 -27.21 17.12 -1.73
C THR A 422 -27.60 17.64 -3.12
N PRO A 423 -28.32 16.85 -3.95
CA PRO A 423 -28.67 17.27 -5.29
C PRO A 423 -29.59 18.49 -5.28
N ALA A 424 -29.31 19.48 -6.13
CA ALA A 424 -30.11 20.70 -6.26
C ALA A 424 -31.52 20.46 -6.85
N SER A 425 -31.80 19.29 -7.45
CA SER A 425 -33.09 18.88 -7.95
C SER A 425 -33.30 17.38 -7.72
N GLN A 426 -34.54 16.97 -7.47
CA GLN A 426 -34.92 15.55 -7.32
C GLN A 426 -34.91 14.76 -8.65
N LYS A 427 -34.52 15.37 -9.77
CA LYS A 427 -34.40 14.73 -11.09
C LYS A 427 -32.96 14.37 -11.36
N GLY A 428 -32.51 13.24 -10.83
CA GLY A 428 -31.21 12.68 -11.04
C GLY A 428 -31.08 11.36 -10.30
N ASP A 429 -30.04 10.58 -10.60
CA ASP A 429 -29.74 9.27 -10.00
C ASP A 429 -29.21 9.37 -8.56
N GLY A 430 -29.09 10.60 -8.03
CA GLY A 430 -28.61 10.84 -6.65
C GLY A 430 -27.11 10.69 -6.48
N ILE A 431 -26.35 10.55 -7.57
CA ILE A 431 -24.91 10.36 -7.58
C ILE A 431 -24.20 11.69 -7.87
N PRO A 432 -23.11 12.05 -7.15
CA PRO A 432 -22.32 13.24 -7.47
C PRO A 432 -21.71 13.15 -8.87
N ALA A 433 -21.76 14.25 -9.61
CA ALA A 433 -21.18 14.34 -10.95
C ALA A 433 -19.65 14.43 -10.87
N LEU A 434 -18.94 13.65 -11.67
CA LEU A 434 -17.49 13.73 -11.79
C LEU A 434 -17.03 15.01 -12.51
N HIS A 435 -15.81 15.44 -12.24
CA HIS A 435 -15.15 16.59 -12.90
C HIS A 435 -15.84 17.96 -12.70
N THR A 436 -16.67 18.09 -11.67
CA THR A 436 -17.31 19.36 -11.30
C THR A 436 -17.48 19.49 -9.79
N SER A 437 -17.77 20.70 -9.30
CA SER A 437 -18.15 20.91 -7.91
C SER A 437 -19.57 20.43 -7.67
N ASN A 438 -19.76 19.58 -6.68
CA ASN A 438 -21.07 19.08 -6.26
C ASN A 438 -21.51 19.78 -4.97
N PRO A 439 -22.76 20.20 -4.86
CA PRO A 439 -23.31 20.70 -3.61
C PRO A 439 -23.33 19.57 -2.58
N SER A 440 -22.75 19.79 -1.40
CA SER A 440 -22.62 18.79 -0.35
C SER A 440 -22.73 19.42 1.02
N ILE A 441 -23.23 18.66 1.99
CA ILE A 441 -23.07 18.98 3.41
C ILE A 441 -21.76 18.32 3.85
N ILE A 442 -20.80 19.12 4.32
CA ILE A 442 -19.53 18.62 4.83
C ILE A 442 -19.55 18.69 6.34
N ARG A 443 -19.49 17.54 6.98
CA ARG A 443 -19.34 17.39 8.42
C ARG A 443 -17.88 17.04 8.76
N GLN A 444 -17.40 17.60 9.85
CA GLN A 444 -16.06 17.34 10.37
C GLN A 444 -16.18 16.82 11.79
N ASN A 445 -15.63 15.64 12.04
CA ASN A 445 -15.65 14.97 13.34
C ASN A 445 -14.26 14.48 13.70
N LEU A 446 -14.01 14.23 15.01
CA LEU A 446 -12.87 13.42 15.41
C LEU A 446 -13.11 11.95 15.00
N GLY A 447 -12.09 11.34 14.47
CA GLY A 447 -12.07 9.95 14.05
C GLY A 447 -10.73 9.30 14.27
N GLY A 448 -10.51 8.22 13.53
CA GLY A 448 -9.36 7.34 13.72
C GLY A 448 -9.68 6.18 14.64
N VAL A 449 -9.20 4.99 14.28
CA VAL A 449 -9.50 3.73 14.97
C VAL A 449 -9.14 3.79 16.46
N GLY A 450 -7.95 4.29 16.78
CA GLY A 450 -7.53 4.45 18.19
C GLY A 450 -8.46 5.38 18.99
N HIS A 451 -8.84 6.52 18.40
CA HIS A 451 -9.79 7.44 19.02
C HIS A 451 -11.16 6.78 19.24
N ASN A 452 -11.70 6.09 18.23
CA ASN A 452 -13.02 5.45 18.32
C ASN A 452 -13.05 4.35 19.40
N VAL A 453 -12.01 3.51 19.47
CA VAL A 453 -11.88 2.49 20.51
C VAL A 453 -11.81 3.14 21.91
N ALA A 454 -11.01 4.20 22.06
CA ALA A 454 -10.87 4.93 23.32
C ALA A 454 -12.18 5.58 23.74
N LEU A 455 -12.89 6.21 22.81
CA LEU A 455 -14.18 6.86 23.07
C LEU A 455 -15.26 5.84 23.48
N ALA A 456 -15.34 4.71 22.75
CA ALA A 456 -16.27 3.62 23.08
C ALA A 456 -16.03 3.05 24.48
N ALA A 457 -14.76 2.79 24.84
CA ALA A 457 -14.39 2.32 26.16
C ALA A 457 -14.71 3.33 27.27
N ASN A 458 -14.53 4.62 26.97
CA ASN A 458 -14.82 5.70 27.91
C ASN A 458 -16.34 5.88 28.10
N TYR A 459 -17.15 5.82 27.06
CA TYR A 459 -18.61 5.90 27.14
C TYR A 459 -19.23 4.81 28.03
N VAL A 460 -18.64 3.62 28.07
CA VAL A 460 -19.09 2.55 28.98
C VAL A 460 -18.45 2.59 30.37
N GLY A 461 -17.86 3.73 30.74
CA GLY A 461 -17.39 4.05 32.09
C GLY A 461 -15.97 3.55 32.43
N SER A 462 -15.16 3.17 31.46
CA SER A 462 -13.76 2.81 31.70
C SER A 462 -12.88 4.08 31.74
N SER A 463 -11.88 4.11 32.63
CA SER A 463 -10.84 5.14 32.64
C SER A 463 -9.86 4.83 31.50
N VAL A 464 -9.73 5.75 30.53
CA VAL A 464 -9.00 5.53 29.28
C VAL A 464 -7.92 6.59 29.09
N LEU A 465 -6.73 6.16 28.64
CA LEU A 465 -5.65 7.00 28.15
C LEU A 465 -5.45 6.76 26.64
N LEU A 466 -5.72 7.77 25.81
CA LEU A 466 -5.43 7.71 24.38
C LEU A 466 -3.98 8.17 24.12
N CYS A 467 -3.18 7.33 23.49
CA CYS A 467 -1.82 7.62 23.05
C CYS A 467 -1.77 7.67 21.52
N SER A 468 -1.47 8.83 20.95
CA SER A 468 -1.44 9.04 19.50
C SER A 468 -0.47 10.16 19.11
N VAL A 469 -0.43 10.50 17.83
CA VAL A 469 0.36 11.61 17.28
C VAL A 469 -0.49 12.52 16.42
N VAL A 470 -0.20 13.80 16.48
CA VAL A 470 -0.69 14.82 15.54
C VAL A 470 0.48 15.70 15.10
N ALA A 471 0.35 16.37 13.97
CA ALA A 471 1.32 17.37 13.56
C ALA A 471 0.96 18.75 14.16
N ASP A 472 1.91 19.65 14.28
CA ASP A 472 1.64 21.06 14.59
C ASP A 472 1.12 21.79 13.34
N ASP A 473 -0.08 21.40 12.90
CA ASP A 473 -0.81 21.97 11.78
C ASP A 473 -2.23 22.39 12.22
N PHE A 474 -3.02 22.92 11.29
CA PHE A 474 -4.38 23.36 11.59
C PHE A 474 -5.25 22.19 12.09
N SER A 475 -5.18 21.02 11.45
CA SER A 475 -5.94 19.83 11.81
C SER A 475 -5.52 19.27 13.17
N GLY A 476 -4.22 19.27 13.48
CA GLY A 476 -3.72 18.82 14.79
C GLY A 476 -4.19 19.69 15.94
N ARG A 477 -4.13 21.00 15.76
CA ARG A 477 -4.67 21.95 16.78
C ARG A 477 -6.18 21.80 16.95
N ALA A 478 -6.93 21.59 15.84
CA ALA A 478 -8.37 21.34 15.91
C ALA A 478 -8.68 20.02 16.63
N ALA A 479 -7.91 18.95 16.36
CA ALA A 479 -8.07 17.66 17.02
C ALA A 479 -7.83 17.75 18.53
N LEU A 480 -6.76 18.42 18.97
CA LEU A 480 -6.47 18.61 20.39
C LEU A 480 -7.56 19.42 21.11
N ALA A 481 -8.00 20.53 20.50
CA ALA A 481 -9.07 21.34 21.05
C ALA A 481 -10.41 20.57 21.12
N ALA A 482 -10.71 19.74 20.13
CA ALA A 482 -11.91 18.93 20.12
C ALA A 482 -11.86 17.82 21.19
N LEU A 483 -10.71 17.16 21.40
CA LEU A 483 -10.52 16.18 22.49
C LEU A 483 -10.77 16.80 23.86
N GLU A 484 -10.24 18.00 24.11
CA GLU A 484 -10.39 18.67 25.42
C GLU A 484 -11.80 19.19 25.68
N ASN A 485 -12.54 19.52 24.61
CA ASN A 485 -13.91 20.01 24.73
C ASN A 485 -14.98 18.90 24.59
N SER A 486 -14.58 17.68 24.24
CA SER A 486 -15.49 16.53 24.13
C SER A 486 -16.00 16.09 25.50
N GLN A 487 -17.22 15.53 25.54
CA GLN A 487 -17.72 14.83 26.73
C GLN A 487 -18.13 13.42 26.33
N PRO A 488 -17.54 12.39 26.93
CA PRO A 488 -16.52 12.42 28.00
C PRO A 488 -15.13 12.87 27.46
N ASN A 489 -14.37 13.52 28.32
CA ASN A 489 -13.05 14.05 27.95
C ASN A 489 -12.00 12.93 27.92
N LEU A 490 -11.37 12.73 26.74
CA LEU A 490 -10.29 11.74 26.58
C LEU A 490 -8.89 12.30 26.90
N HIS A 491 -8.80 13.57 27.30
CA HIS A 491 -7.57 14.31 27.58
C HIS A 491 -6.48 14.19 26.50
N SER A 492 -5.81 15.29 26.20
CA SER A 492 -4.73 15.35 25.18
C SER A 492 -3.37 14.90 25.69
N GLN A 493 -3.25 14.48 26.97
CA GLN A 493 -1.96 14.18 27.64
C GLN A 493 -1.15 13.07 26.97
N GLY A 494 -1.80 12.13 26.30
CA GLY A 494 -1.15 11.04 25.58
C GLY A 494 -0.82 11.34 24.12
N ILE A 495 -1.18 12.55 23.64
CA ILE A 495 -1.00 12.93 22.23
C ILE A 495 0.31 13.68 22.05
N GLN A 496 1.25 13.09 21.32
CA GLN A 496 2.50 13.74 20.97
C GLN A 496 2.29 14.65 19.75
N VAL A 497 2.75 15.91 19.84
CA VAL A 497 2.72 16.85 18.73
C VAL A 497 4.05 16.83 18.00
N LEU A 498 4.04 16.48 16.71
CA LEU A 498 5.24 16.45 15.88
C LEU A 498 5.51 17.82 15.26
N SER A 499 6.78 18.25 15.36
CA SER A 499 7.22 19.52 14.77
C SER A 499 6.99 19.56 13.24
N PRO A 500 6.67 20.72 12.66
CA PRO A 500 6.58 20.90 11.20
C PRO A 500 7.85 20.52 10.44
N ALA A 501 9.02 20.54 11.10
CA ALA A 501 10.29 20.10 10.52
C ALA A 501 10.32 18.61 10.13
N THR A 502 9.40 17.79 10.65
CA THR A 502 9.26 16.37 10.27
C THR A 502 8.62 16.17 8.90
N GLY A 503 7.94 17.20 8.37
CA GLY A 503 7.15 17.12 7.14
C GLY A 503 5.86 16.30 7.26
N CYS A 504 5.52 15.83 8.47
CA CYS A 504 4.29 15.09 8.74
C CYS A 504 3.07 16.02 8.75
N ARG A 505 1.91 15.49 8.39
CA ARG A 505 0.59 16.13 8.52
C ARG A 505 -0.28 15.29 9.43
N THR A 506 -1.17 15.96 10.16
CA THR A 506 -2.16 15.27 11.00
C THR A 506 -3.05 14.37 10.15
N ALA A 507 -3.34 13.17 10.65
CA ALA A 507 -4.14 12.18 9.94
C ALA A 507 -5.54 12.72 9.59
N GLN A 508 -5.99 12.44 8.36
CA GLN A 508 -7.28 12.85 7.84
C GLN A 508 -7.94 11.70 7.06
N TYR A 509 -9.25 11.60 7.18
CA TYR A 509 -10.08 10.69 6.40
C TYR A 509 -11.21 11.47 5.75
N VAL A 510 -11.41 11.28 4.46
CA VAL A 510 -12.48 11.93 3.69
C VAL A 510 -13.37 10.87 3.09
N SER A 511 -14.67 10.90 3.39
CA SER A 511 -15.68 10.08 2.74
C SER A 511 -16.61 10.95 1.89
N VAL A 512 -16.93 10.49 0.69
CA VAL A 512 -17.92 11.11 -0.19
C VAL A 512 -19.07 10.13 -0.33
N ASN A 513 -20.26 10.57 0.05
CA ASN A 513 -21.48 9.77 0.03
C ASN A 513 -22.44 10.27 -1.05
N ASP A 514 -23.23 9.36 -1.63
CA ASP A 514 -24.33 9.71 -2.53
C ASP A 514 -25.52 10.35 -1.76
N ALA A 515 -26.58 10.73 -2.48
CA ALA A 515 -27.80 11.31 -1.88
C ALA A 515 -28.57 10.33 -0.98
N LYS A 516 -28.19 9.04 -0.95
CA LYS A 516 -28.76 8.00 -0.10
C LYS A 516 -27.83 7.59 1.04
N ASN A 517 -26.77 8.37 1.26
CA ASN A 517 -25.69 8.13 2.23
C ASN A 517 -24.87 6.83 1.96
N ASN A 518 -24.85 6.31 0.73
CA ASN A 518 -23.93 5.23 0.40
C ASN A 518 -22.55 5.79 0.11
N LEU A 519 -21.53 5.13 0.63
CA LEU A 519 -20.14 5.51 0.39
C LEU A 519 -19.78 5.32 -1.09
N MET A 520 -19.42 6.42 -1.75
CA MET A 520 -18.96 6.43 -3.14
C MET A 520 -17.44 6.37 -3.25
N LEU A 521 -16.76 7.10 -2.38
CA LEU A 521 -15.29 7.22 -2.38
C LEU A 521 -14.80 7.52 -0.96
N ALA A 522 -13.68 6.91 -0.58
CA ALA A 522 -12.97 7.25 0.65
C ALA A 522 -11.49 7.46 0.37
N MET A 523 -10.89 8.46 1.05
CA MET A 523 -9.47 8.77 1.00
C MET A 523 -8.93 8.95 2.41
N ALA A 524 -7.76 8.38 2.69
CA ALA A 524 -7.12 8.46 3.99
C ALA A 524 -5.67 8.93 3.87
N ASP A 525 -5.31 10.05 4.49
CA ASP A 525 -3.93 10.44 4.74
C ASP A 525 -3.55 10.05 6.17
N MET A 526 -2.97 8.88 6.32
CA MET A 526 -2.52 8.33 7.60
C MET A 526 -0.99 8.30 7.71
N THR A 527 -0.29 9.10 6.90
CA THR A 527 1.18 9.07 6.75
C THR A 527 1.90 9.36 8.07
N ILE A 528 1.30 10.16 8.95
CA ILE A 528 1.88 10.45 10.28
C ILE A 528 2.07 9.20 11.14
N MET A 529 1.21 8.17 10.97
CA MET A 529 1.31 6.90 11.69
C MET A 529 2.47 6.03 11.19
N GLU A 530 3.01 6.34 10.00
CA GLU A 530 4.21 5.70 9.44
C GLU A 530 5.51 6.44 9.83
N ALA A 531 5.41 7.46 10.69
CA ALA A 531 6.58 8.22 11.14
C ALA A 531 7.65 7.27 11.70
N PRO A 532 8.94 7.48 11.36
CA PRO A 532 10.02 6.66 11.89
C PRO A 532 10.05 6.68 13.43
N GLN A 533 10.36 5.56 14.05
CA GLN A 533 10.42 5.45 15.51
C GLN A 533 11.30 6.54 16.16
N GLN A 534 12.36 6.99 15.46
CA GLN A 534 13.25 8.05 15.94
C GLN A 534 12.59 9.43 16.05
N SER A 535 11.48 9.66 15.34
CA SER A 535 10.69 10.89 15.40
C SER A 535 9.68 10.87 16.56
N LEU A 536 9.54 9.73 17.22
CA LEU A 536 8.60 9.49 18.31
C LEU A 536 9.36 9.35 19.62
N ASP A 537 9.00 10.16 20.60
CA ASP A 537 9.71 10.18 21.87
C ASP A 537 9.11 9.20 22.88
N PHE A 538 9.39 7.92 22.69
CA PHE A 538 8.92 6.88 23.62
C PHE A 538 9.50 7.08 25.02
N ASN A 539 10.79 7.38 25.14
CA ASN A 539 11.48 7.35 26.42
C ASN A 539 11.13 8.56 27.31
N ALA A 540 11.00 9.76 26.73
CA ALA A 540 10.70 10.94 27.51
C ALA A 540 9.20 11.25 27.57
N PHE A 541 8.41 10.83 26.59
CA PHE A 541 6.99 11.18 26.53
C PHE A 541 6.07 10.03 27.00
N TRP A 542 6.08 8.85 26.31
CA TRP A 542 5.10 7.80 26.59
C TRP A 542 5.50 6.85 27.72
N ASP A 543 6.78 6.48 27.87
CA ASP A 543 7.21 5.54 28.90
C ASP A 543 6.90 6.04 30.32
N PRO A 544 7.24 7.27 30.71
CA PRO A 544 6.85 7.83 32.01
C PRO A 544 5.33 7.93 32.21
N LEU A 545 4.59 8.17 31.13
CA LEU A 545 3.14 8.27 31.16
C LEU A 545 2.50 6.90 31.44
N VAL A 546 2.94 5.84 30.73
CA VAL A 546 2.45 4.47 30.91
C VAL A 546 2.78 3.92 32.30
N GLN A 547 4.01 4.20 32.80
CA GLN A 547 4.42 3.82 34.17
C GLN A 547 3.55 4.44 35.26
N ARG A 548 3.05 5.65 35.06
CA ARG A 548 2.12 6.31 35.97
C ARG A 548 0.70 5.81 35.82
N ALA A 549 0.22 5.66 34.58
CA ALA A 549 -1.12 5.18 34.26
C ALA A 549 -1.39 3.74 34.69
N ARG A 550 -0.38 2.87 34.60
CA ARG A 550 -0.44 1.42 34.94
C ARG A 550 -1.70 0.74 34.38
N PRO A 551 -1.90 0.76 33.06
CA PRO A 551 -3.09 0.17 32.45
C PRO A 551 -3.13 -1.33 32.64
N ASN A 552 -4.34 -1.88 32.85
CA ASN A 552 -4.54 -3.35 32.87
C ASN A 552 -4.52 -3.90 31.42
N TRP A 553 -5.02 -3.12 30.47
CA TRP A 553 -5.09 -3.45 29.05
C TRP A 553 -4.48 -2.33 28.17
N VAL A 554 -3.74 -2.74 27.15
CA VAL A 554 -3.25 -1.87 26.09
C VAL A 554 -3.84 -2.33 24.77
N VAL A 555 -4.60 -1.46 24.11
CA VAL A 555 -5.07 -1.67 22.75
C VAL A 555 -4.06 -1.03 21.79
N ILE A 556 -3.64 -1.76 20.76
CA ILE A 556 -2.73 -1.27 19.74
C ILE A 556 -3.42 -1.42 18.39
N ASP A 557 -3.58 -0.32 17.63
CA ASP A 557 -4.11 -0.43 16.28
C ASP A 557 -2.99 -0.59 15.23
N ALA A 558 -3.32 -1.24 14.13
CA ALA A 558 -2.40 -1.51 13.06
C ALA A 558 -2.09 -0.28 12.17
N ASN A 559 -2.50 0.94 12.55
CA ASN A 559 -2.09 2.15 11.84
C ASN A 559 -0.61 2.49 12.08
N TRP A 560 -0.05 2.11 13.24
CA TRP A 560 1.37 2.24 13.49
C TRP A 560 2.22 1.35 12.58
N ASN A 561 3.41 1.81 12.19
CA ASN A 561 4.36 0.93 11.50
C ASN A 561 4.84 -0.23 12.41
N PRO A 562 5.37 -1.33 11.86
CA PRO A 562 5.73 -2.52 12.66
C PRO A 562 6.76 -2.27 13.75
N ASP A 563 7.69 -1.33 13.58
CA ASP A 563 8.69 -1.01 14.60
C ASP A 563 8.05 -0.33 15.81
N VAL A 564 7.12 0.58 15.56
CA VAL A 564 6.35 1.29 16.59
C VAL A 564 5.38 0.33 17.30
N ILE A 565 4.71 -0.58 16.58
CA ILE A 565 3.88 -1.63 17.19
C ILE A 565 4.73 -2.49 18.13
N SER A 566 5.93 -2.92 17.71
CA SER A 566 6.86 -3.69 18.55
C SER A 566 7.26 -2.93 19.82
N LYS A 567 7.43 -1.62 19.72
CA LYS A 567 7.76 -0.78 20.88
C LYS A 567 6.60 -0.68 21.86
N TRP A 568 5.38 -0.47 21.38
CA TRP A 568 4.17 -0.48 22.20
C TRP A 568 3.96 -1.82 22.90
N ILE A 569 4.15 -2.94 22.20
CA ILE A 569 4.09 -4.29 22.80
C ILE A 569 5.13 -4.44 23.92
N SER A 570 6.36 -4.00 23.68
CA SER A 570 7.43 -4.07 24.69
C SER A 570 7.09 -3.23 25.92
N LEU A 571 6.57 -2.02 25.71
CA LEU A 571 6.18 -1.10 26.78
C LEU A 571 4.98 -1.66 27.58
N ALA A 572 3.98 -2.23 26.91
CA ALA A 572 2.83 -2.86 27.59
C ALA A 572 3.29 -4.03 28.46
N LYS A 573 4.11 -4.93 27.92
CA LYS A 573 4.62 -6.11 28.66
C LYS A 573 5.50 -5.74 29.85
N SER A 574 6.37 -4.73 29.70
CA SER A 574 7.22 -4.27 30.81
C SER A 574 6.43 -3.71 31.98
N ASN A 575 5.18 -3.26 31.73
CA ASN A 575 4.24 -2.78 32.74
C ASN A 575 3.20 -3.82 33.17
N GLY A 576 3.31 -5.08 32.70
CA GLY A 576 2.41 -6.18 33.07
C GLY A 576 1.00 -6.09 32.47
N ALA A 577 0.80 -5.26 31.45
CA ALA A 577 -0.49 -5.07 30.79
C ALA A 577 -0.76 -6.18 29.75
N LYS A 578 -2.04 -6.59 29.64
CA LYS A 578 -2.53 -7.44 28.54
C LYS A 578 -2.71 -6.63 27.27
N ILE A 579 -2.58 -7.27 26.11
CA ILE A 579 -2.57 -6.59 24.82
C ILE A 579 -3.72 -7.05 23.92
N ALA A 580 -4.53 -6.09 23.49
CA ALA A 580 -5.51 -6.27 22.43
C ALA A 580 -5.01 -5.60 21.14
N PHE A 581 -5.19 -6.24 20.00
CA PHE A 581 -4.75 -5.73 18.72
C PHE A 581 -5.92 -5.54 17.77
N GLU A 582 -6.03 -4.35 17.17
CA GLU A 582 -7.02 -4.02 16.14
C GLU A 582 -6.34 -4.00 14.74
N PRO A 583 -6.73 -4.90 13.83
CA PRO A 583 -6.09 -5.04 12.50
C PRO A 583 -6.32 -3.88 11.54
N VAL A 584 -7.39 -3.11 11.70
CA VAL A 584 -7.76 -1.89 10.94
C VAL A 584 -8.17 -2.14 9.48
N SER A 585 -7.40 -2.93 8.73
CA SER A 585 -7.68 -3.26 7.32
C SER A 585 -6.88 -4.48 6.88
N ASP A 586 -7.26 -5.07 5.74
CA ASP A 586 -6.60 -6.23 5.16
C ASP A 586 -5.08 -6.00 5.04
N ALA A 587 -4.67 -4.90 4.41
CA ALA A 587 -3.26 -4.59 4.21
C ALA A 587 -2.49 -4.42 5.54
N LYS A 588 -3.10 -3.79 6.55
CA LYS A 588 -2.44 -3.52 7.83
C LYS A 588 -2.48 -4.71 8.79
N SER A 589 -3.43 -5.63 8.62
CA SER A 589 -3.52 -6.86 9.40
C SER A 589 -2.29 -7.77 9.26
N THR A 590 -1.53 -7.62 8.16
CA THR A 590 -0.27 -8.34 7.90
C THR A 590 0.87 -7.90 8.81
N ARG A 591 0.80 -6.73 9.45
CA ARG A 591 1.91 -6.10 10.20
C ARG A 591 2.45 -6.94 11.37
N LEU A 592 1.62 -7.80 11.95
CA LEU A 592 2.06 -8.73 12.98
C LEU A 592 3.01 -9.81 12.45
N PHE A 593 2.89 -10.18 11.19
CA PHE A 593 3.57 -11.34 10.58
C PHE A 593 4.68 -10.93 9.60
N THR A 594 4.67 -9.68 9.12
CA THR A 594 5.67 -9.16 8.19
C THR A 594 6.94 -8.74 8.94
N ARG A 595 8.08 -8.85 8.26
CA ARG A 595 9.37 -8.45 8.85
C ARG A 595 9.49 -6.93 8.91
N SER A 596 9.88 -6.42 10.06
CA SER A 596 10.24 -5.03 10.23
C SER A 596 11.46 -4.66 9.37
N VAL A 597 11.47 -3.44 8.86
CA VAL A 597 12.58 -2.92 8.03
C VAL A 597 13.85 -2.70 8.88
N SER A 598 13.69 -2.34 10.15
CA SER A 598 14.82 -1.96 11.02
C SER A 598 15.53 -3.17 11.63
N ASN A 599 14.82 -4.24 12.01
CA ASN A 599 15.39 -5.39 12.73
C ASN A 599 15.25 -6.73 11.99
N LEU A 600 14.64 -6.74 10.81
CA LEU A 600 14.43 -7.92 9.95
C LEU A 600 13.63 -9.06 10.60
N LYS A 601 12.96 -8.80 11.72
CA LYS A 601 12.12 -9.79 12.44
C LYS A 601 10.67 -9.39 12.34
N SER A 602 9.77 -10.38 12.27
CA SER A 602 8.34 -10.17 12.44
C SER A 602 7.99 -9.99 13.93
N ILE A 603 6.86 -9.35 14.20
CA ILE A 603 6.36 -9.15 15.57
C ILE A 603 6.00 -10.51 16.17
N ILE A 604 5.26 -11.34 15.44
CA ILE A 604 5.00 -12.73 15.81
C ILE A 604 6.10 -13.61 15.21
N GLN A 605 6.75 -14.39 16.06
CA GLN A 605 7.81 -15.34 15.72
C GLN A 605 7.42 -16.74 16.17
N PRO A 606 8.03 -17.81 15.64
CA PRO A 606 7.74 -19.18 16.02
C PRO A 606 7.82 -19.45 17.53
N SER A 607 8.71 -18.75 18.25
CA SER A 607 8.87 -18.88 19.70
C SER A 607 7.79 -18.17 20.53
N PHE A 608 6.93 -17.38 19.88
CA PHE A 608 5.88 -16.61 20.56
C PHE A 608 4.53 -17.34 20.54
N THR A 609 4.57 -18.63 20.72
CA THR A 609 3.40 -19.47 20.98
C THR A 609 3.07 -19.50 22.47
N ILE A 610 1.85 -19.92 22.80
CA ILE A 610 1.43 -20.10 24.20
C ILE A 610 2.43 -21.01 24.94
N PRO A 611 2.84 -20.61 26.20
CA PRO A 611 2.38 -19.48 26.99
C PRO A 611 3.07 -18.15 26.71
N ASN A 612 4.04 -18.10 25.78
CA ASN A 612 4.90 -16.94 25.54
C ASN A 612 4.37 -16.00 24.42
N HIS A 613 3.06 -16.04 24.17
CA HIS A 613 2.43 -15.19 23.14
C HIS A 613 2.60 -13.69 23.44
N THR A 614 2.52 -12.90 22.37
CA THR A 614 2.72 -11.43 22.45
C THR A 614 1.40 -10.66 22.50
N ILE A 615 0.37 -11.17 21.87
CA ILE A 615 -0.97 -10.57 21.76
C ILE A 615 -1.97 -11.48 22.47
N ASP A 616 -2.76 -10.93 23.38
CA ASP A 616 -3.75 -11.69 24.14
C ASP A 616 -5.07 -11.82 23.38
N ILE A 617 -5.51 -10.75 22.72
CA ILE A 617 -6.76 -10.68 21.95
C ILE A 617 -6.55 -9.98 20.61
N VAL A 618 -7.22 -10.49 19.58
CA VAL A 618 -7.36 -9.79 18.30
C VAL A 618 -8.83 -9.77 17.85
N ALA A 619 -9.26 -8.66 17.23
CA ALA A 619 -10.65 -8.48 16.80
C ALA A 619 -10.76 -8.24 15.28
N PRO A 620 -10.41 -9.22 14.43
CA PRO A 620 -10.47 -9.07 12.98
C PRO A 620 -11.90 -9.15 12.43
N ASN A 621 -12.14 -8.47 11.31
CA ASN A 621 -13.25 -8.83 10.45
C ASN A 621 -12.90 -10.11 9.64
N ARG A 622 -13.85 -10.59 8.82
CA ARG A 622 -13.69 -11.81 8.03
C ARG A 622 -12.48 -11.72 7.05
N HIS A 623 -12.30 -10.60 6.39
CA HIS A 623 -11.23 -10.39 5.41
C HIS A 623 -9.87 -10.24 6.11
N GLU A 624 -9.81 -9.47 7.17
CA GLU A 624 -8.62 -9.32 8.01
C GLU A 624 -8.15 -10.65 8.60
N LEU A 625 -9.08 -11.49 9.09
CA LEU A 625 -8.75 -12.83 9.59
C LEU A 625 -8.10 -13.69 8.51
N THR A 626 -8.69 -13.69 7.31
CA THR A 626 -8.17 -14.46 6.17
C THR A 626 -6.78 -13.97 5.75
N THR A 627 -6.57 -12.66 5.75
CA THR A 627 -5.28 -12.06 5.43
C THR A 627 -4.22 -12.37 6.48
N MET A 628 -4.57 -12.28 7.78
CA MET A 628 -3.69 -12.69 8.88
C MET A 628 -3.28 -14.16 8.76
N TYR A 629 -4.24 -15.05 8.55
CA TYR A 629 -4.00 -16.48 8.35
C TYR A 629 -3.08 -16.76 7.15
N THR A 630 -3.37 -16.14 6.00
CA THR A 630 -2.59 -16.33 4.78
C THR A 630 -1.15 -15.87 4.96
N THR A 631 -0.96 -14.68 5.56
CA THR A 631 0.37 -14.12 5.83
C THR A 631 1.15 -14.97 6.84
N ALA A 632 0.52 -15.44 7.89
CA ALA A 632 1.14 -16.34 8.87
C ALA A 632 1.61 -17.65 8.20
N ARG A 633 0.78 -18.23 7.31
CA ARG A 633 1.11 -19.43 6.54
C ARG A 633 2.28 -19.19 5.59
N GLU A 634 2.24 -18.10 4.83
CA GLU A 634 3.31 -17.73 3.87
C GLU A 634 4.63 -17.41 4.58
N SER A 635 4.57 -16.95 5.83
CA SER A 635 5.74 -16.73 6.67
C SER A 635 6.31 -18.01 7.30
N GLY A 636 5.73 -19.19 7.02
CA GLY A 636 6.17 -20.49 7.53
C GLY A 636 5.90 -20.73 9.02
N LEU A 637 5.04 -19.91 9.65
CA LEU A 637 4.76 -20.03 11.10
C LEU A 637 4.07 -21.34 11.46
N PHE A 638 3.22 -21.88 10.58
CA PHE A 638 2.49 -23.13 10.79
C PHE A 638 3.34 -24.39 10.53
N GLU A 639 4.58 -24.22 10.10
CA GLU A 639 5.56 -25.31 9.91
C GLU A 639 6.52 -25.43 11.10
N SER A 640 6.44 -24.48 12.06
CA SER A 640 7.34 -24.45 13.22
C SER A 640 7.02 -25.56 14.23
N ALA A 641 8.05 -26.13 14.87
CA ALA A 641 7.89 -27.16 15.90
C ALA A 641 7.01 -26.66 17.07
N GLN A 642 7.17 -25.41 17.48
CA GLN A 642 6.41 -24.79 18.56
C GLN A 642 4.92 -24.67 18.25
N TRP A 643 4.58 -24.35 17.00
CA TRP A 643 3.18 -24.34 16.56
C TRP A 643 2.57 -25.74 16.61
N TRP A 644 3.29 -26.76 16.12
CA TRP A 644 2.85 -28.14 16.17
C TRP A 644 2.66 -28.66 17.58
N GLU A 645 3.53 -28.26 18.52
CA GLU A 645 3.40 -28.61 19.93
C GLU A 645 2.07 -28.12 20.50
N VAL A 646 1.71 -26.84 20.24
CA VAL A 646 0.43 -26.28 20.72
C VAL A 646 -0.76 -26.89 19.98
N ILE A 647 -0.75 -26.97 18.65
CA ILE A 647 -1.88 -27.53 17.88
C ILE A 647 -2.19 -28.98 18.28
N ASN A 648 -1.16 -29.79 18.49
CA ASN A 648 -1.36 -31.18 18.92
C ASN A 648 -1.93 -31.25 20.34
N SER A 649 -1.54 -30.34 21.23
CA SER A 649 -2.08 -30.29 22.59
C SER A 649 -3.53 -29.81 22.67
N LEU A 650 -4.10 -29.26 21.61
CA LEU A 650 -5.52 -28.91 21.53
C LEU A 650 -6.42 -30.14 21.43
N GLU A 651 -5.89 -31.32 21.12
CA GLU A 651 -6.57 -32.60 20.98
C GLU A 651 -7.89 -32.51 20.19
N MET A 652 -7.80 -31.84 19.02
CA MET A 652 -8.95 -31.70 18.15
C MET A 652 -9.31 -33.03 17.48
N PRO A 653 -10.59 -33.41 17.47
CA PRO A 653 -11.01 -34.67 16.84
C PRO A 653 -10.63 -34.70 15.35
N SER A 654 -10.01 -35.79 14.89
CA SER A 654 -9.63 -36.00 13.51
C SER A 654 -10.81 -36.33 12.58
N SER A 655 -11.94 -36.84 13.13
CA SER A 655 -13.17 -37.16 12.39
C SER A 655 -14.36 -36.36 12.87
N GLY A 656 -15.29 -36.03 11.94
CA GLY A 656 -16.51 -35.24 12.27
C GLY A 656 -16.27 -33.78 12.58
N SER A 657 -15.07 -33.28 12.38
CA SER A 657 -14.70 -31.88 12.69
C SER A 657 -15.56 -30.87 11.93
N ARG A 658 -15.86 -31.13 10.64
CA ARG A 658 -16.70 -30.25 9.83
C ARG A 658 -18.11 -30.13 10.40
N ASP A 659 -18.77 -31.28 10.68
CA ASP A 659 -20.17 -31.29 11.20
C ASP A 659 -20.25 -30.60 12.54
N ARG A 660 -19.24 -30.75 13.40
CA ARG A 660 -19.14 -30.05 14.68
C ARG A 660 -18.99 -28.56 14.50
N LEU A 661 -18.11 -28.08 13.60
CA LEU A 661 -17.96 -26.65 13.31
C LEU A 661 -19.25 -26.07 12.73
N VAL A 662 -19.93 -26.79 11.81
CA VAL A 662 -21.25 -26.38 11.27
C VAL A 662 -22.30 -26.28 12.38
N SER A 663 -22.32 -27.20 13.34
CA SER A 663 -23.28 -27.18 14.47
C SER A 663 -23.05 -25.99 15.42
N ILE A 664 -21.82 -25.47 15.52
CA ILE A 664 -21.46 -24.33 16.38
C ILE A 664 -21.63 -23.00 15.63
N THR A 665 -21.41 -23.01 14.31
CA THR A 665 -21.46 -21.83 13.45
C THR A 665 -22.56 -21.98 12.40
N ASN A 666 -22.21 -22.13 11.13
CA ASN A 666 -23.07 -22.51 10.01
C ASN A 666 -22.20 -23.06 8.87
N SER A 667 -22.86 -23.64 7.84
CA SER A 667 -22.15 -24.23 6.69
C SER A 667 -21.37 -23.19 5.90
N GLU A 668 -21.92 -21.98 5.72
CA GLU A 668 -21.27 -20.89 4.96
C GLU A 668 -19.93 -20.49 5.56
N LEU A 669 -19.88 -20.24 6.87
CA LEU A 669 -18.63 -19.86 7.55
C LEU A 669 -17.58 -20.97 7.52
N VAL A 670 -18.03 -22.24 7.64
CA VAL A 670 -17.12 -23.39 7.57
C VAL A 670 -16.58 -23.59 6.16
N ASP A 671 -17.40 -23.39 5.13
CA ASP A 671 -16.98 -23.50 3.73
C ASP A 671 -16.03 -22.35 3.32
N GLN A 672 -16.18 -21.17 3.93
CA GLN A 672 -15.24 -20.05 3.81
C GLN A 672 -13.96 -20.26 4.64
N GLY A 673 -13.88 -21.29 5.48
CA GLY A 673 -12.72 -21.62 6.31
C GLY A 673 -12.53 -20.72 7.55
N ILE A 674 -13.50 -19.89 7.91
CA ILE A 674 -13.36 -18.91 9.01
C ILE A 674 -13.04 -19.59 10.35
N PRO A 675 -13.80 -20.62 10.82
CA PRO A 675 -13.46 -21.30 12.07
C PRO A 675 -12.08 -21.97 12.03
N GLN A 676 -11.71 -22.57 10.91
CA GLN A 676 -10.43 -23.26 10.71
C GLN A 676 -9.25 -22.28 10.77
N GLN A 677 -9.36 -21.12 10.10
CA GLN A 677 -8.34 -20.06 10.12
C GLN A 677 -8.12 -19.53 11.53
N ALA A 678 -9.21 -19.28 12.28
CA ALA A 678 -9.13 -18.85 13.66
C ALA A 678 -8.40 -19.88 14.53
N ILE A 679 -8.74 -21.19 14.42
CA ILE A 679 -8.07 -22.24 15.19
C ILE A 679 -6.57 -22.30 14.92
N GLN A 680 -6.15 -22.15 13.65
CA GLN A 680 -4.73 -22.23 13.30
C GLN A 680 -3.91 -21.03 13.82
N LEU A 681 -4.52 -19.90 14.06
CA LEU A 681 -3.88 -18.72 14.65
C LEU A 681 -3.82 -18.77 16.18
N LEU A 682 -4.65 -19.60 16.86
CA LEU A 682 -4.71 -19.69 18.32
C LEU A 682 -3.36 -19.92 19.01
N PRO A 683 -2.42 -20.72 18.47
CA PRO A 683 -1.12 -20.90 19.11
C PRO A 683 -0.36 -19.59 19.36
N PHE A 684 -0.56 -18.59 18.51
CA PHE A 684 0.09 -17.28 18.59
C PHE A 684 -0.77 -16.22 19.30
N ILE A 685 -2.11 -16.34 19.18
CA ILE A 685 -3.08 -15.38 19.72
C ILE A 685 -4.21 -16.17 20.37
N PRO A 686 -4.18 -16.32 21.71
CA PRO A 686 -5.08 -17.25 22.42
C PRO A 686 -6.57 -16.90 22.38
N CYS A 687 -6.93 -15.67 21.99
CA CYS A 687 -8.32 -15.23 21.87
C CYS A 687 -8.53 -14.44 20.58
N ILE A 688 -9.41 -14.93 19.72
CA ILE A 688 -9.78 -14.32 18.44
C ILE A 688 -11.27 -14.03 18.41
N ILE A 689 -11.63 -12.77 18.19
CA ILE A 689 -13.02 -12.29 18.18
C ILE A 689 -13.34 -11.82 16.75
N SER A 690 -13.81 -12.74 15.90
CA SER A 690 -14.06 -12.46 14.50
C SER A 690 -15.38 -11.71 14.31
N LYS A 691 -15.30 -10.50 13.74
CA LYS A 691 -16.45 -9.64 13.40
C LYS A 691 -17.04 -10.11 12.06
N LEU A 692 -18.28 -10.62 12.05
CA LEU A 692 -18.91 -11.25 10.90
C LEU A 692 -20.07 -10.41 10.31
N GLY A 693 -20.16 -9.13 10.67
CA GLY A 693 -21.21 -8.23 10.20
C GLY A 693 -22.62 -8.74 10.58
N PRO A 694 -23.53 -8.90 9.59
CA PRO A 694 -24.89 -9.39 9.87
C PRO A 694 -24.98 -10.80 10.48
N GLN A 695 -23.89 -11.58 10.44
CA GLN A 695 -23.83 -12.92 11.03
C GLN A 695 -23.39 -12.89 12.51
N GLY A 696 -23.08 -11.72 13.05
CA GLY A 696 -22.72 -11.54 14.47
C GLY A 696 -21.22 -11.64 14.73
N VAL A 697 -20.82 -12.33 15.79
CA VAL A 697 -19.44 -12.42 16.28
C VAL A 697 -19.07 -13.86 16.58
N LEU A 698 -17.93 -14.33 16.07
CA LEU A 698 -17.37 -15.65 16.39
C LEU A 698 -16.23 -15.49 17.39
N LEU A 699 -16.42 -16.00 18.61
CA LEU A 699 -15.36 -16.14 19.61
C LEU A 699 -14.66 -17.48 19.42
N THR A 700 -13.33 -17.46 19.28
CA THR A 700 -12.47 -18.65 19.30
C THR A 700 -11.37 -18.44 20.31
N GLN A 701 -11.25 -19.33 21.31
CA GLN A 701 -10.38 -19.10 22.46
C GLN A 701 -9.75 -20.40 22.97
N ILE A 702 -8.49 -20.33 23.42
CA ILE A 702 -7.87 -21.34 24.24
C ILE A 702 -8.27 -21.10 25.69
N LEU A 703 -8.78 -22.15 26.34
CA LEU A 703 -9.12 -22.14 27.78
C LEU A 703 -7.97 -22.68 28.61
N PRO A 704 -7.64 -22.03 29.74
CA PRO A 704 -6.62 -22.56 30.66
C PRO A 704 -7.12 -23.85 31.36
N PRO A 705 -6.21 -24.66 31.90
CA PRO A 705 -6.57 -25.80 32.74
C PRO A 705 -7.40 -25.34 33.94
N GLY A 706 -8.51 -26.01 34.19
CA GLY A 706 -9.39 -25.67 35.31
C GLY A 706 -10.51 -24.67 35.00
N ASP A 707 -10.56 -24.08 33.76
CA ASP A 707 -11.69 -23.24 33.38
C ASP A 707 -13.03 -23.95 33.58
N ALA A 708 -13.96 -23.26 34.23
CA ALA A 708 -15.27 -23.85 34.61
C ALA A 708 -16.08 -24.31 33.37
N ARG A 709 -15.92 -23.65 32.24
CA ARG A 709 -16.59 -23.98 30.95
C ARG A 709 -16.22 -25.39 30.46
N LEU A 710 -15.00 -25.85 30.76
CA LEU A 710 -14.55 -27.20 30.38
C LEU A 710 -15.37 -28.32 31.08
N ARG A 711 -15.95 -28.03 32.28
CA ARG A 711 -16.69 -28.99 33.10
C ARG A 711 -18.19 -28.78 33.06
N SER A 712 -18.68 -27.64 32.62
CA SER A 712 -20.10 -27.30 32.57
C SER A 712 -20.80 -27.97 31.39
N ALA A 713 -21.97 -28.57 31.65
CA ALA A 713 -22.83 -29.15 30.64
C ALA A 713 -23.35 -28.09 29.64
N ASP A 714 -23.60 -26.87 30.08
CA ASP A 714 -24.14 -25.76 29.27
C ASP A 714 -23.19 -25.34 28.18
N TYR A 715 -21.88 -25.47 28.42
CA TYR A 715 -20.83 -25.09 27.48
C TYR A 715 -20.30 -26.26 26.65
N ALA A 716 -20.71 -27.50 26.94
CA ALA A 716 -20.16 -28.71 26.32
C ALA A 716 -20.21 -28.70 24.80
N ARG A 717 -21.28 -28.14 24.22
CA ARG A 717 -21.45 -28.02 22.75
C ARG A 717 -20.46 -27.08 22.09
N TYR A 718 -19.89 -26.13 22.85
CA TYR A 718 -18.94 -25.12 22.35
C TYR A 718 -17.48 -25.51 22.57
N ILE A 719 -17.19 -26.60 23.27
CA ILE A 719 -15.83 -27.09 23.51
C ILE A 719 -15.41 -27.98 22.34
N LEU A 720 -14.50 -27.54 21.53
CA LEU A 720 -14.01 -28.28 20.36
C LEU A 720 -13.03 -29.40 20.73
N GLY A 721 -12.14 -29.15 21.70
CA GLY A 721 -11.15 -30.09 22.19
C GLY A 721 -10.91 -29.88 23.68
N ARG A 722 -10.51 -30.95 24.41
CA ARG A 722 -10.08 -30.90 25.80
C ARG A 722 -8.71 -31.54 25.90
N SER A 723 -7.74 -30.82 26.41
CA SER A 723 -6.41 -31.37 26.63
C SER A 723 -6.44 -32.32 27.85
N TYR A 724 -5.93 -33.54 27.66
CA TYR A 724 -5.79 -34.56 28.70
C TYR A 724 -4.32 -34.72 29.11
N ALA A 725 -3.47 -33.72 28.83
CA ALA A 725 -2.06 -33.82 29.19
C ALA A 725 -1.89 -34.24 30.67
N ASP A 726 -1.33 -35.40 30.86
CA ASP A 726 -0.98 -35.96 32.18
C ASP A 726 0.09 -35.06 32.81
N GLY A 727 -0.32 -34.26 33.77
CA GLY A 727 0.59 -33.45 34.60
C GLY A 727 0.27 -31.96 34.61
N ASN A 728 0.44 -31.37 35.76
CA ASN A 728 0.14 -30.00 36.17
C ASN A 728 0.83 -28.86 35.40
N ASN A 729 1.43 -29.12 34.23
CA ASN A 729 2.30 -28.17 33.53
C ASN A 729 1.83 -27.71 32.13
N SER A 730 0.70 -28.21 31.61
CA SER A 730 0.22 -27.69 30.31
C SER A 730 -0.55 -26.38 30.52
N PRO A 731 -0.22 -25.30 29.83
CA PRO A 731 -0.98 -24.03 29.89
C PRO A 731 -2.34 -24.12 29.16
N ILE A 732 -2.66 -25.27 28.55
CA ILE A 732 -3.82 -25.45 27.65
C ILE A 732 -4.77 -26.46 28.29
N GLY A 733 -6.03 -26.05 28.57
CA GLY A 733 -7.09 -26.92 29.06
C GLY A 733 -8.07 -27.36 27.97
N GLY A 734 -8.24 -26.55 26.94
CA GLY A 734 -9.09 -26.88 25.78
C GLY A 734 -9.35 -25.72 24.84
N VAL A 735 -10.15 -25.97 23.79
CA VAL A 735 -10.57 -24.99 22.80
C VAL A 735 -12.05 -24.72 22.89
N TYR A 736 -12.41 -23.47 23.04
CA TYR A 736 -13.76 -22.95 23.07
C TYR A 736 -14.07 -22.18 21.79
N MET A 737 -15.23 -22.44 21.21
CA MET A 737 -15.73 -21.69 20.05
C MET A 737 -17.23 -21.47 20.19
N ARG A 738 -17.66 -20.22 19.97
CA ARG A 738 -19.09 -19.87 20.03
C ARG A 738 -19.42 -18.75 19.05
N LEU A 739 -20.43 -18.98 18.21
CA LEU A 739 -21.04 -17.92 17.40
C LEU A 739 -22.13 -17.22 18.23
N PHE A 740 -21.97 -15.93 18.40
CA PHE A 740 -22.97 -15.03 18.97
C PHE A 740 -23.78 -14.43 17.81
N PRO A 741 -25.07 -14.70 17.69
CA PRO A 741 -25.90 -14.06 16.68
C PRO A 741 -25.90 -12.53 16.89
N PRO A 742 -26.23 -11.73 15.86
CA PRO A 742 -26.31 -10.27 16.02
C PRO A 742 -27.34 -9.92 17.09
N ALA A 743 -27.04 -8.91 17.90
CA ALA A 743 -27.95 -8.45 18.95
C ALA A 743 -29.30 -7.95 18.37
N GLU A 744 -29.26 -7.40 17.16
CA GLU A 744 -30.41 -6.96 16.37
C GLU A 744 -30.10 -7.13 14.90
N VAL A 745 -31.07 -7.57 14.11
CA VAL A 745 -30.95 -7.62 12.64
C VAL A 745 -31.52 -6.30 12.08
N LEU A 746 -30.62 -5.40 11.71
CA LEU A 746 -30.99 -4.11 11.12
C LEU A 746 -31.42 -4.28 9.66
N LYS A 747 -32.40 -3.46 9.22
CA LYS A 747 -32.69 -3.27 7.79
C LYS A 747 -31.71 -2.25 7.22
N ASP A 748 -31.44 -2.32 5.93
CA ASP A 748 -30.53 -1.37 5.27
C ASP A 748 -30.91 0.10 5.50
N ALA A 749 -32.23 0.39 5.63
CA ALA A 749 -32.73 1.74 5.91
C ALA A 749 -32.46 2.23 7.35
N ASP A 750 -32.17 1.33 8.28
CA ASP A 750 -31.91 1.65 9.69
C ASP A 750 -30.40 1.84 9.95
N VAL A 751 -29.54 1.47 8.99
CA VAL A 751 -28.08 1.65 9.05
C VAL A 751 -27.72 3.05 8.56
N VAL A 752 -27.31 3.91 9.47
CA VAL A 752 -26.90 5.29 9.16
C VAL A 752 -25.43 5.34 8.73
N SER A 753 -24.56 4.61 9.43
CA SER A 753 -23.14 4.52 9.12
C SER A 753 -22.58 3.17 9.57
N VAL A 754 -21.69 2.59 8.76
CA VAL A 754 -20.93 1.38 9.13
C VAL A 754 -19.60 1.69 9.80
N ASN A 755 -19.18 2.95 9.79
CA ASN A 755 -17.89 3.39 10.34
C ASN A 755 -17.92 3.29 11.88
N GLY A 756 -16.82 2.81 12.45
CA GLY A 756 -16.60 2.75 13.89
C GLY A 756 -17.37 1.65 14.66
N ALA A 757 -18.27 0.89 14.01
CA ALA A 757 -19.00 -0.19 14.70
C ALA A 757 -18.05 -1.32 15.19
N GLY A 758 -16.99 -1.61 14.41
CA GLY A 758 -15.95 -2.55 14.81
C GLY A 758 -15.09 -2.04 15.96
N ASP A 759 -14.76 -0.74 15.92
CA ASP A 759 -13.99 -0.06 16.97
C ASP A 759 -14.79 -0.01 18.28
N THR A 760 -16.10 0.26 18.19
CA THR A 760 -17.04 0.22 19.30
C THR A 760 -17.07 -1.15 19.95
N LEU A 761 -17.15 -2.22 19.15
CA LEU A 761 -17.12 -3.61 19.66
C LEU A 761 -15.89 -3.84 20.53
N LEU A 762 -14.69 -3.56 19.96
CA LEU A 762 -13.44 -3.77 20.67
C LEU A 762 -13.32 -2.88 21.91
N GLY A 763 -13.67 -1.61 21.83
CA GLY A 763 -13.63 -0.67 22.94
C GLY A 763 -14.46 -1.13 24.14
N VAL A 764 -15.69 -1.58 23.89
CA VAL A 764 -16.58 -2.12 24.94
C VAL A 764 -16.06 -3.43 25.51
N ILE A 765 -15.51 -4.32 24.66
CA ILE A 765 -14.92 -5.60 25.12
C ILE A 765 -13.77 -5.33 26.08
N VAL A 766 -12.82 -4.50 25.67
CA VAL A 766 -11.63 -4.21 26.49
C VAL A 766 -12.01 -3.47 27.77
N ALA A 767 -12.99 -2.56 27.73
CA ALA A 767 -13.51 -1.90 28.91
C ALA A 767 -14.12 -2.90 29.91
N GLY A 768 -14.91 -3.85 29.43
CA GLY A 768 -15.51 -4.90 30.27
C GLY A 768 -14.46 -5.81 30.91
N LEU A 769 -13.43 -6.21 30.13
CA LEU A 769 -12.32 -7.01 30.63
C LEU A 769 -11.45 -6.27 31.66
N ALA A 770 -11.31 -4.94 31.49
CA ALA A 770 -10.50 -4.11 32.38
C ALA A 770 -11.18 -3.82 33.75
N GLN A 771 -12.50 -3.95 33.84
CA GLN A 771 -13.26 -3.75 35.09
C GLN A 771 -13.21 -4.95 36.06
N GLY A 772 -12.76 -6.14 35.57
CA GLY A 772 -12.59 -7.32 36.41
C GLY A 772 -11.35 -7.20 37.30
N GLU A 773 -11.50 -6.88 38.59
CA GLU A 773 -10.37 -6.82 39.51
C GLU A 773 -9.88 -8.22 39.92
N GLY A 774 -8.59 -8.48 39.75
CA GLY A 774 -7.78 -9.28 40.68
C GLY A 774 -7.51 -10.73 40.35
N SER A 775 -8.04 -11.39 39.32
CA SER A 775 -7.52 -12.67 38.86
C SER A 775 -7.65 -12.86 37.36
N ASP A 776 -6.59 -13.36 36.72
CA ASP A 776 -6.51 -13.62 35.28
C ASP A 776 -7.66 -14.51 34.73
N ASP A 777 -8.29 -15.28 35.62
CA ASP A 777 -9.30 -16.31 35.29
C ASP A 777 -10.75 -15.78 35.28
N VAL A 778 -11.06 -14.71 36.02
CA VAL A 778 -12.44 -14.20 36.15
C VAL A 778 -12.85 -13.33 34.97
N GLY A 779 -11.93 -12.49 34.41
CA GLY A 779 -12.24 -11.58 33.34
C GLY A 779 -12.57 -12.30 32.01
N LEU A 780 -11.86 -13.38 31.68
CA LEU A 780 -12.12 -14.15 30.46
C LEU A 780 -13.36 -15.04 30.55
N ARG A 781 -13.80 -15.41 31.74
CA ARG A 781 -15.08 -16.16 31.99
C ARG A 781 -16.31 -15.31 31.64
N ARG A 782 -16.22 -14.01 31.81
CA ARG A 782 -17.29 -13.04 31.54
C ARG A 782 -17.36 -12.62 30.07
N LEU A 783 -16.42 -13.06 29.21
CA LEU A 783 -16.27 -12.57 27.85
C LEU A 783 -17.53 -12.81 26.99
N ASP A 784 -18.26 -13.90 27.23
CA ASP A 784 -19.52 -14.20 26.53
C ASP A 784 -20.58 -13.12 26.77
N ASP A 785 -20.74 -12.66 28.03
CA ASP A 785 -21.70 -11.62 28.38
C ASP A 785 -21.23 -10.24 27.90
N ILE A 786 -19.93 -9.96 28.00
CA ILE A 786 -19.31 -8.72 27.48
C ILE A 786 -19.53 -8.61 25.98
N ILE A 787 -19.34 -9.69 25.19
CA ILE A 787 -19.59 -9.71 23.75
C ILE A 787 -21.05 -9.35 23.45
N SER A 788 -21.99 -9.85 24.23
CA SER A 788 -23.41 -9.55 24.05
C SER A 788 -23.73 -8.06 24.25
N VAL A 789 -23.09 -7.42 25.24
CA VAL A 789 -23.20 -5.97 25.46
C VAL A 789 -22.48 -5.20 24.34
N ALA A 790 -21.30 -5.66 23.94
CA ALA A 790 -20.52 -5.02 22.87
C ALA A 790 -21.24 -5.03 21.51
N GLN A 791 -21.94 -6.12 21.18
CA GLN A 791 -22.79 -6.17 19.98
C GLN A 791 -23.94 -5.16 20.03
N ARG A 792 -24.60 -5.00 21.19
CA ARG A 792 -25.63 -3.95 21.37
C ARG A 792 -25.05 -2.56 21.16
N ALA A 793 -23.86 -2.30 21.70
CA ALA A 793 -23.15 -1.03 21.49
C ALA A 793 -22.84 -0.78 19.99
N SER A 794 -22.37 -1.83 19.28
CA SER A 794 -22.13 -1.71 17.83
C SER A 794 -23.41 -1.42 17.05
N VAL A 795 -24.55 -1.98 17.44
CA VAL A 795 -25.87 -1.68 16.84
C VAL A 795 -26.23 -0.21 17.02
N GLU A 796 -26.04 0.35 18.21
CA GLU A 796 -26.28 1.79 18.45
C GLU A 796 -25.36 2.68 17.61
N THR A 797 -24.10 2.25 17.39
CA THR A 797 -23.17 2.97 16.50
C THR A 797 -23.62 2.88 15.03
N LEU A 798 -24.10 1.73 14.54
CA LEU A 798 -24.65 1.56 13.19
C LEU A 798 -25.86 2.47 12.92
N LYS A 799 -26.64 2.80 13.95
CA LYS A 799 -27.79 3.71 13.88
C LYS A 799 -27.42 5.19 14.00
N SER A 800 -26.14 5.52 14.22
CA SER A 800 -25.62 6.87 14.42
C SER A 800 -24.88 7.40 13.21
N ALA A 801 -24.91 8.73 13.03
CA ALA A 801 -24.03 9.42 12.09
C ALA A 801 -22.59 9.59 12.63
N ASP A 802 -22.39 9.45 13.94
CA ASP A 802 -21.09 9.53 14.59
C ASP A 802 -20.37 8.18 14.51
N ALA A 803 -19.05 8.19 14.45
CA ALA A 803 -18.24 6.97 14.43
C ALA A 803 -18.39 6.13 15.71
N VAL A 804 -18.80 6.74 16.81
CA VAL A 804 -19.17 6.07 18.07
C VAL A 804 -20.40 6.77 18.65
N SER A 805 -21.49 6.03 18.83
CA SER A 805 -22.74 6.58 19.35
C SER A 805 -22.65 6.92 20.84
N ALA A 806 -23.05 8.14 21.22
CA ALA A 806 -23.17 8.50 22.64
C ALA A 806 -24.23 7.66 23.41
N GLU A 807 -25.18 7.06 22.69
CA GLU A 807 -26.23 6.19 23.27
C GLU A 807 -25.67 4.95 23.96
N ILE A 808 -24.41 4.52 23.63
CA ILE A 808 -23.77 3.39 24.27
C ILE A 808 -23.50 3.62 25.76
N SER A 809 -23.49 4.89 26.21
CA SER A 809 -23.37 5.24 27.63
C SER A 809 -24.50 4.64 28.47
N LYS A 810 -25.68 4.38 27.89
CA LYS A 810 -26.80 3.70 28.56
C LYS A 810 -26.50 2.23 28.92
N LEU A 811 -25.44 1.64 28.32
CA LEU A 811 -25.04 0.25 28.56
C LEU A 811 -24.06 0.09 29.73
N VAL A 812 -23.63 1.20 30.38
CA VAL A 812 -22.73 1.17 31.56
C VAL A 812 -23.24 0.22 32.63
N GLY A 813 -24.52 0.33 33.02
CA GLY A 813 -25.12 -0.54 34.02
C GLY A 813 -25.14 -2.02 33.62
N SER A 814 -25.34 -2.32 32.34
CA SER A 814 -25.30 -3.69 31.83
C SER A 814 -23.90 -4.29 31.92
N LEU A 815 -22.85 -3.49 31.69
CA LEU A 815 -21.45 -3.94 31.77
C LEU A 815 -20.99 -4.11 33.24
N GLN A 816 -21.44 -3.25 34.13
CA GLN A 816 -21.12 -3.32 35.57
C GLN A 816 -21.79 -4.50 36.28
N CYS A 817 -22.89 -5.01 35.76
CA CYS A 817 -23.59 -6.17 36.32
C CYS A 817 -22.97 -7.53 35.94
N ILE A 818 -22.05 -7.54 34.96
CA ILE A 818 -21.29 -8.72 34.56
C ILE A 818 -20.09 -8.91 35.50
#